data_c7448ab5160857b2519c6edeb0b83506
#
_entry.id   c7448ab5160857b2519c6edeb0b83506
#
_cell.length_a   1.000
_cell.length_b   1.000
_cell.length_c   1.000
_cell.angle_alpha   90.00
_cell.angle_beta   90.00
_cell.angle_gamma   90.00
#
_symmetry.space_group_name_H-M   'P 1'
#
loop_
_entity.id
_entity.type
_entity.pdbx_description
1 polymer ?
#
loop_
_entity_poly.entity_id
_entity_poly.type
_entity_poly.pdbx_seq_one_letter_code
_entity_poly.pdbx_strand_id
1 'polypeptide(L)'
;MLLLSFVFGLSAAVAQDNDWQADKYSMFIHFGLYSHFGGVYDGEPVRQGYSEQIQSFAGIFSDWYAEEARNFDPDAFDADKIAELAKAGGMRSVVFTSKHHDGFCMFDTKTTSYSSVEMMPSHRDFVRELSEACRKHGLRFGLYFSLIDWHYPHAYPISSHNADFVTPEHHEFSKAQVRELLTNYGPISELWFDMGSLLPQQSRELYDLVKELQPDCMVSGRLGNDVYDFAVMADNKLPESALHAPWQSAASMFPETWSYRSWQERGSVEDKYAEKLRTLINVVAHGGNYLLNIGPASDGSVVPFEDEVIRRIGGWLKDNGEAVYGTSSFPQGRFAHEYEWGTATVKDNVVYLLLTGRYPELDIMLHGDEGPVSVEGVEWKDYRGNTFIYTTPDMYAGPDVKVIKLVYAKPVDQVFSAFNSYDSELTWKNAVKQYSYSCFDYYSNYRSTVGYTWNTGLKHPVSAVELTYTEEEIGRKIRLSVGDMEVDVTLDGAREILLSQNIALDSLRFGRMRGGTFDNPISLEKFNEWSDAVQGSLQFDSPSFSNYLMASSIWVDKPSKVILDVRSGNAVELMVDGKTMTKHLNPYRTTDRTEKVMLDLSKGKHQIVLRSYNRFEDSACIGLAVADDQKVYKMKVTLPHRLNDEDVKVSIVPLDKPSPHTDCGLHNVNLRLVRR
;
A
#
# COMPACT_ATOMS: atom_id res chain seq x y z
N MET A 1 16.41 60.59 31.44
CA MET A 1 15.24 59.87 30.86
C MET A 1 15.74 59.05 29.72
N LEU A 2 16.21 57.81 30.01
CA LEU A 2 16.71 56.86 28.99
C LEU A 2 15.53 55.98 28.55
N LEU A 3 15.18 56.02 27.24
CA LEU A 3 14.28 55.08 26.62
C LEU A 3 15.06 53.82 26.29
N LEU A 4 14.73 52.71 26.93
CA LEU A 4 15.15 51.35 26.48
C LEU A 4 14.16 50.89 25.43
N SER A 5 14.63 50.73 24.19
CA SER A 5 13.88 50.09 23.12
C SER A 5 14.07 48.58 23.23
N PHE A 6 13.00 47.86 23.60
CA PHE A 6 12.96 46.38 23.45
C PHE A 6 12.69 46.06 21.99
N VAL A 7 13.70 45.51 21.32
CA VAL A 7 13.54 44.89 20.03
C VAL A 7 13.07 43.44 20.27
N PHE A 8 11.77 43.20 20.04
CA PHE A 8 11.26 41.84 19.89
C PHE A 8 11.74 41.29 18.55
N GLY A 9 12.73 40.41 18.60
CA GLY A 9 13.08 39.60 17.47
C GLY A 9 11.97 38.55 17.19
N LEU A 10 11.07 38.85 16.26
CA LEU A 10 10.26 37.81 15.65
C LEU A 10 11.24 36.95 14.82
N SER A 11 11.61 35.79 15.31
CA SER A 11 12.09 34.71 14.46
C SER A 11 10.90 34.25 13.63
N ALA A 12 10.88 34.67 12.36
CA ALA A 12 10.00 34.07 11.38
C ALA A 12 10.35 32.57 11.33
N ALA A 13 9.46 31.74 11.86
CA ALA A 13 9.47 30.32 11.56
C ALA A 13 9.27 30.25 10.02
N VAL A 14 10.30 29.85 9.31
CA VAL A 14 10.17 29.46 7.90
C VAL A 14 9.16 28.32 7.91
N ALA A 15 7.99 28.54 7.34
CA ALA A 15 7.04 27.49 7.07
C ALA A 15 7.79 26.46 6.22
N GLN A 16 8.07 25.32 6.80
CA GLN A 16 8.68 24.20 6.10
C GLN A 16 7.60 23.70 5.14
N ASP A 17 7.83 23.87 3.85
CA ASP A 17 6.92 23.38 2.81
C ASP A 17 6.72 21.88 3.05
N ASN A 18 5.52 21.49 3.50
CA ASN A 18 5.26 20.11 3.95
C ASN A 18 4.94 19.23 2.75
N ASP A 19 5.88 19.09 1.82
CA ASP A 19 5.78 18.09 0.77
C ASP A 19 6.13 16.70 1.33
N TRP A 20 5.21 16.20 2.17
CA TRP A 20 5.32 14.88 2.78
C TRP A 20 5.52 13.77 1.74
N GLN A 21 4.91 13.92 0.55
CA GLN A 21 5.00 12.93 -0.52
C GLN A 21 6.40 12.89 -1.16
N ALA A 22 7.14 13.99 -1.13
CA ALA A 22 8.51 14.07 -1.66
C ALA A 22 9.57 13.44 -0.75
N ASP A 23 9.25 13.18 0.53
CA ASP A 23 10.20 12.60 1.49
C ASP A 23 10.68 11.20 1.12
N LYS A 24 9.79 10.37 0.65
CA LYS A 24 10.04 9.01 0.16
C LYS A 24 10.60 8.01 1.18
N TYR A 25 11.40 8.44 2.17
CA TYR A 25 12.07 7.55 3.11
C TYR A 25 12.14 8.16 4.51
N SER A 26 11.66 7.40 5.51
CA SER A 26 11.55 7.84 6.90
C SER A 26 11.88 6.70 7.87
N MET A 27 12.27 7.07 9.09
CA MET A 27 12.51 6.13 10.20
C MET A 27 11.24 5.96 11.01
N PHE A 28 10.87 4.73 11.31
CA PHE A 28 9.91 4.39 12.35
C PHE A 28 10.67 3.89 13.58
N ILE A 29 10.20 4.19 14.77
CA ILE A 29 10.82 3.71 16.01
C ILE A 29 9.76 3.10 16.91
N HIS A 30 9.85 1.79 17.11
CA HIS A 30 9.08 1.09 18.13
C HIS A 30 9.92 0.95 19.40
N PHE A 31 9.67 1.85 20.34
CA PHE A 31 10.33 1.87 21.65
C PHE A 31 9.35 2.29 22.75
N GLY A 32 9.22 1.47 23.78
CA GLY A 32 8.30 1.65 24.87
C GLY A 32 8.57 0.65 26.00
N LEU A 33 7.65 0.54 26.97
CA LEU A 33 7.81 -0.38 28.10
C LEU A 33 8.06 -1.83 27.67
N TYR A 34 7.48 -2.26 26.55
CA TYR A 34 7.72 -3.58 25.96
C TYR A 34 9.19 -3.83 25.58
N SER A 35 9.98 -2.78 25.30
CA SER A 35 11.41 -2.91 24.98
C SER A 35 12.22 -3.38 26.18
N HIS A 36 11.75 -3.09 27.41
CA HIS A 36 12.35 -3.58 28.66
C HIS A 36 12.48 -5.11 28.67
N PHE A 37 11.44 -5.79 28.19
CA PHE A 37 11.40 -7.25 28.17
C PHE A 37 12.27 -7.87 27.07
N GLY A 38 12.54 -7.17 26.00
CA GLY A 38 13.34 -7.68 24.86
C GLY A 38 12.82 -9.00 24.28
N GLY A 39 11.50 -9.22 24.30
CA GLY A 39 10.86 -10.45 23.81
C GLY A 39 11.02 -11.66 24.72
N VAL A 40 11.40 -11.46 25.98
CA VAL A 40 11.60 -12.53 27.00
C VAL A 40 10.72 -12.25 28.21
N TYR A 41 10.05 -13.26 28.73
CA TYR A 41 9.28 -13.18 29.96
C TYR A 41 9.56 -14.40 30.83
N ASP A 42 9.76 -14.18 32.12
CA ASP A 42 10.13 -15.21 33.12
C ASP A 42 11.34 -16.08 32.72
N GLY A 43 12.33 -15.44 32.07
CA GLY A 43 13.54 -16.05 31.57
C GLY A 43 13.43 -16.84 30.26
N GLU A 44 12.22 -16.92 29.67
CA GLU A 44 11.96 -17.70 28.46
C GLU A 44 11.57 -16.78 27.27
N PRO A 45 12.06 -17.07 26.05
CA PRO A 45 11.67 -16.35 24.84
C PRO A 45 10.16 -16.51 24.54
N VAL A 46 9.45 -15.39 24.39
CA VAL A 46 8.05 -15.37 23.94
C VAL A 46 8.02 -15.52 22.43
N ARG A 47 7.77 -16.73 21.94
CA ARG A 47 7.90 -17.10 20.52
C ARG A 47 6.68 -16.76 19.68
N GLN A 48 5.54 -16.45 20.29
CA GLN A 48 4.31 -16.08 19.60
C GLN A 48 4.18 -14.56 19.50
N GLY A 49 3.68 -14.09 18.36
CA GLY A 49 3.37 -12.68 18.12
C GLY A 49 4.58 -11.76 18.10
N TYR A 50 4.29 -10.49 18.16
CA TYR A 50 5.28 -9.41 18.14
C TYR A 50 5.76 -9.07 19.56
N SER A 51 7.02 -8.65 19.71
CA SER A 51 7.59 -8.33 21.02
C SER A 51 7.01 -7.07 21.65
N GLU A 52 6.52 -6.11 20.87
CA GLU A 52 5.77 -4.94 21.36
C GLU A 52 4.38 -5.30 21.92
N GLN A 53 3.91 -6.51 21.64
CA GLN A 53 2.66 -7.05 22.19
C GLN A 53 2.92 -8.13 23.26
N ILE A 54 4.10 -8.14 23.86
CA ILE A 54 4.52 -9.17 24.83
C ILE A 54 3.55 -9.29 26.01
N GLN A 55 2.95 -8.19 26.46
CA GLN A 55 1.95 -8.19 27.51
C GLN A 55 0.80 -9.16 27.20
N SER A 56 0.28 -9.12 25.97
CA SER A 56 -0.80 -9.99 25.52
C SER A 56 -0.34 -11.43 25.29
N PHE A 57 0.77 -11.63 24.57
CA PHE A 57 1.23 -12.96 24.18
C PHE A 57 1.84 -13.78 25.33
N ALA A 58 2.44 -13.12 26.32
CA ALA A 58 2.92 -13.77 27.53
C ALA A 58 1.85 -13.85 28.65
N GLY A 59 0.69 -13.21 28.46
CA GLY A 59 -0.40 -13.21 29.43
C GLY A 59 -0.06 -12.44 30.71
N ILE A 60 0.67 -11.33 30.60
CA ILE A 60 1.10 -10.55 31.77
C ILE A 60 -0.06 -9.67 32.24
N PHE A 61 -0.45 -9.79 33.50
CA PHE A 61 -1.47 -8.93 34.09
C PHE A 61 -1.06 -7.46 34.01
N SER A 62 -2.02 -6.58 33.68
CA SER A 62 -1.75 -5.15 33.45
C SER A 62 -1.05 -4.47 34.62
N ASP A 63 -1.42 -4.77 35.87
CA ASP A 63 -0.77 -4.19 37.04
C ASP A 63 0.70 -4.64 37.18
N TRP A 64 0.99 -5.90 36.89
CA TRP A 64 2.35 -6.42 36.95
C TRP A 64 3.21 -5.87 35.81
N TYR A 65 2.63 -5.78 34.61
CA TYR A 65 3.30 -5.18 33.48
C TYR A 65 3.64 -3.70 33.76
N ALA A 66 2.68 -2.96 34.31
CA ALA A 66 2.87 -1.53 34.63
C ALA A 66 3.97 -1.30 35.69
N GLU A 67 4.08 -2.18 36.71
CA GLU A 67 5.13 -2.07 37.74
C GLU A 67 6.54 -2.21 37.17
N GLU A 68 6.71 -2.92 36.05
CA GLU A 68 8.04 -3.03 35.38
C GLU A 68 8.53 -1.69 34.82
N ALA A 69 7.68 -0.70 34.66
CA ALA A 69 8.12 0.64 34.32
C ALA A 69 9.08 1.25 35.35
N ARG A 70 8.98 0.83 36.62
CA ARG A 70 9.89 1.26 37.69
C ARG A 70 11.29 0.66 37.60
N ASN A 71 11.42 -0.42 36.82
CA ASN A 71 12.67 -1.13 36.56
C ASN A 71 13.24 -0.77 35.17
N PHE A 72 12.49 -0.04 34.36
CA PHE A 72 12.90 0.36 33.01
C PHE A 72 13.67 1.67 33.03
N ASP A 73 14.99 1.60 32.85
CA ASP A 73 15.88 2.75 32.82
C ASP A 73 16.83 2.67 31.60
N PRO A 74 16.36 3.09 30.40
CA PRO A 74 17.13 3.04 29.16
C PRO A 74 18.12 4.22 29.09
N ASP A 75 19.19 4.15 29.85
CA ASP A 75 20.19 5.21 30.03
C ASP A 75 21.05 5.42 28.76
N ALA A 76 21.12 4.41 27.87
CA ALA A 76 21.81 4.51 26.58
C ALA A 76 20.94 5.12 25.45
N PHE A 77 19.66 5.45 25.72
CA PHE A 77 18.84 6.14 24.73
C PHE A 77 19.36 7.55 24.46
N ASP A 78 19.74 7.80 23.22
CA ASP A 78 20.32 9.05 22.76
C ASP A 78 19.59 9.57 21.52
N ALA A 79 18.70 10.52 21.73
CA ALA A 79 17.85 11.09 20.67
C ALA A 79 18.66 11.78 19.56
N ASP A 80 19.78 12.43 19.91
CA ASP A 80 20.67 13.05 18.92
C ASP A 80 21.33 12.01 18.01
N LYS A 81 21.84 10.89 18.57
CA LYS A 81 22.43 9.81 17.77
C LYS A 81 21.41 9.13 16.88
N ILE A 82 20.17 8.97 17.35
CA ILE A 82 19.07 8.43 16.53
C ILE A 82 18.76 9.36 15.36
N ALA A 83 18.66 10.67 15.60
CA ALA A 83 18.44 11.65 14.53
C ALA A 83 19.64 11.72 13.55
N GLU A 84 20.89 11.63 14.06
CA GLU A 84 22.08 11.52 13.21
C GLU A 84 22.07 10.26 12.34
N LEU A 85 21.66 9.12 12.89
CA LEU A 85 21.50 7.88 12.13
C LEU A 85 20.44 8.01 11.03
N ALA A 86 19.26 8.55 11.36
CA ALA A 86 18.22 8.78 10.38
C ALA A 86 18.72 9.65 9.21
N LYS A 87 19.41 10.75 9.52
CA LYS A 87 20.02 11.64 8.53
C LYS A 87 21.12 10.96 7.72
N ALA A 88 22.00 10.20 8.36
CA ALA A 88 23.06 9.43 7.70
C ALA A 88 22.48 8.33 6.80
N GLY A 89 21.35 7.75 7.17
CA GLY A 89 20.56 6.81 6.38
C GLY A 89 19.83 7.42 5.18
N GLY A 90 19.82 8.76 5.05
CA GLY A 90 19.11 9.47 4.00
C GLY A 90 17.61 9.69 4.30
N MET A 91 17.17 9.39 5.51
CA MET A 91 15.78 9.60 5.92
C MET A 91 15.44 11.08 6.08
N ARG A 92 14.17 11.44 5.87
CA ARG A 92 13.67 12.83 5.90
C ARG A 92 12.84 13.13 7.13
N SER A 93 12.29 12.11 7.76
CA SER A 93 11.52 12.23 9.00
C SER A 93 11.74 11.03 9.91
N VAL A 94 11.30 11.20 11.17
CA VAL A 94 11.27 10.15 12.19
C VAL A 94 9.86 10.10 12.76
N VAL A 95 9.26 8.92 12.80
CA VAL A 95 7.97 8.66 13.45
C VAL A 95 8.21 7.82 14.70
N PHE A 96 7.73 8.28 15.85
CA PHE A 96 7.98 7.65 17.14
C PHE A 96 6.71 7.18 17.83
N THR A 97 6.76 5.98 18.44
CA THR A 97 5.65 5.45 19.25
C THR A 97 5.45 6.26 20.54
N SER A 98 4.56 7.25 20.49
CA SER A 98 4.22 8.04 21.67
C SER A 98 3.45 7.24 22.73
N LYS A 99 2.57 6.35 22.28
CA LYS A 99 1.85 5.37 23.08
C LYS A 99 1.52 4.17 22.21
N HIS A 100 1.89 2.97 22.65
CA HIS A 100 1.54 1.70 21.99
C HIS A 100 0.31 1.06 22.65
N HIS A 101 -0.05 -0.18 22.29
CA HIS A 101 -1.26 -0.87 22.75
C HIS A 101 -1.28 -1.11 24.28
N ASP A 102 -0.11 -1.21 24.90
CA ASP A 102 0.05 -1.35 26.34
C ASP A 102 -0.40 -0.11 27.14
N GLY A 103 -0.66 1.00 26.44
CA GLY A 103 -1.12 2.24 27.02
C GLY A 103 -0.02 3.09 27.67
N PHE A 104 1.24 2.61 27.69
CA PHE A 104 2.34 3.34 28.31
C PHE A 104 2.74 4.56 27.49
N CYS A 105 2.62 5.75 28.11
CA CYS A 105 2.91 7.02 27.44
C CYS A 105 4.40 7.36 27.53
N MET A 106 5.07 7.50 26.39
CA MET A 106 6.49 7.90 26.31
C MET A 106 6.67 9.44 26.33
N PHE A 107 5.70 10.17 26.88
CA PHE A 107 5.64 11.62 26.93
C PHE A 107 5.02 12.14 28.25
N ASP A 108 5.26 13.42 28.56
CA ASP A 108 4.66 14.09 29.74
C ASP A 108 3.16 14.36 29.48
N THR A 109 2.31 13.45 29.95
CA THR A 109 0.87 13.58 29.88
C THR A 109 0.26 13.93 31.23
N LYS A 110 -0.81 14.72 31.21
CA LYS A 110 -1.63 15.02 32.41
C LYS A 110 -2.88 14.16 32.51
N THR A 111 -3.10 13.27 31.51
CA THR A 111 -4.28 12.41 31.45
C THR A 111 -4.16 11.15 32.30
N THR A 112 -2.94 10.69 32.55
CA THR A 112 -2.63 9.50 33.34
C THR A 112 -1.25 9.61 33.99
N SER A 113 -1.05 8.90 35.10
CA SER A 113 0.29 8.67 35.68
C SER A 113 1.06 7.52 35.01
N TYR A 114 0.43 6.79 34.10
CA TYR A 114 1.05 5.67 33.40
C TYR A 114 1.90 6.19 32.22
N SER A 115 3.05 6.75 32.58
CA SER A 115 3.96 7.41 31.63
C SER A 115 5.42 7.28 32.04
N SER A 116 6.32 7.47 31.08
CA SER A 116 7.78 7.48 31.27
C SER A 116 8.23 8.56 32.27
N VAL A 117 7.54 9.69 32.28
CA VAL A 117 7.87 10.81 33.21
C VAL A 117 7.49 10.51 34.65
N GLU A 118 6.35 9.85 34.87
CA GLU A 118 5.85 9.58 36.24
C GLU A 118 6.37 8.27 36.83
N MET A 119 6.54 7.22 36.01
CA MET A 119 6.82 5.88 36.53
C MET A 119 8.29 5.45 36.38
N MET A 120 8.99 5.86 35.33
CA MET A 120 10.37 5.44 35.10
C MET A 120 11.34 6.17 36.05
N PRO A 121 12.44 5.51 36.48
CA PRO A 121 13.47 6.13 37.34
C PRO A 121 14.08 7.40 36.75
N SER A 122 14.23 7.46 35.43
CA SER A 122 14.84 8.57 34.71
C SER A 122 13.92 9.77 34.53
N HIS A 123 12.60 9.63 34.70
CA HIS A 123 11.58 10.69 34.49
C HIS A 123 11.71 11.41 33.15
N ARG A 124 12.08 10.70 32.09
CA ARG A 124 12.37 11.26 30.75
C ARG A 124 11.11 11.37 29.90
N ASP A 125 11.04 12.47 29.13
CA ASP A 125 10.06 12.71 28.08
C ASP A 125 10.71 12.39 26.71
N PHE A 126 10.60 11.14 26.26
CA PHE A 126 11.26 10.67 25.03
C PHE A 126 10.71 11.33 23.76
N VAL A 127 9.41 11.69 23.76
CA VAL A 127 8.81 12.43 22.65
C VAL A 127 9.44 13.82 22.53
N ARG A 128 9.67 14.51 23.64
CA ARG A 128 10.33 15.81 23.67
C ARG A 128 11.76 15.71 23.16
N GLU A 129 12.53 14.78 23.70
CA GLU A 129 13.93 14.61 23.33
C GLU A 129 14.07 14.33 21.81
N LEU A 130 13.29 13.42 21.25
CA LEU A 130 13.31 13.12 19.81
C LEU A 130 12.81 14.28 18.96
N SER A 131 11.75 14.99 19.38
CA SER A 131 11.23 16.13 18.63
C SER A 131 12.25 17.26 18.53
N GLU A 132 12.99 17.52 19.62
CA GLU A 132 14.06 18.52 19.67
C GLU A 132 15.28 18.09 18.86
N ALA A 133 15.68 16.82 18.95
CA ALA A 133 16.79 16.25 18.16
C ALA A 133 16.47 16.30 16.65
N CYS A 134 15.28 15.89 16.23
CA CYS A 134 14.86 15.96 14.83
C CYS A 134 14.92 17.41 14.30
N ARG A 135 14.41 18.37 15.07
CA ARG A 135 14.48 19.79 14.70
C ARG A 135 15.91 20.28 14.56
N LYS A 136 16.79 19.92 15.50
CA LYS A 136 18.21 20.27 15.50
C LYS A 136 18.92 19.72 14.24
N HIS A 137 18.56 18.51 13.81
CA HIS A 137 19.18 17.84 12.66
C HIS A 137 18.48 18.14 11.33
N GLY A 138 17.39 18.95 11.32
CA GLY A 138 16.62 19.31 10.12
C GLY A 138 15.79 18.17 9.57
N LEU A 139 15.33 17.26 10.45
CA LEU A 139 14.39 16.19 10.17
C LEU A 139 12.99 16.60 10.58
N ARG A 140 11.97 16.12 9.84
CA ARG A 140 10.59 16.21 10.31
C ARG A 140 10.34 15.17 11.40
N PHE A 141 9.36 15.46 12.26
CA PHE A 141 9.00 14.57 13.35
C PHE A 141 7.53 14.21 13.28
N GLY A 142 7.23 12.92 13.31
CA GLY A 142 5.90 12.34 13.34
C GLY A 142 5.69 11.49 14.58
N LEU A 143 4.46 11.17 14.87
CA LEU A 143 4.05 10.39 16.04
C LEU A 143 3.18 9.20 15.63
N TYR A 144 3.40 8.07 16.26
CA TYR A 144 2.48 6.94 16.28
C TYR A 144 1.65 6.97 17.56
N PHE A 145 0.37 6.67 17.44
CA PHE A 145 -0.56 6.63 18.56
C PHE A 145 -1.53 5.46 18.42
N SER A 146 -1.51 4.52 19.35
CA SER A 146 -2.46 3.42 19.41
C SER A 146 -3.84 3.90 19.84
N LEU A 147 -4.87 3.49 19.09
CA LEU A 147 -6.28 3.75 19.42
C LEU A 147 -6.84 2.76 20.44
N ILE A 148 -6.16 1.65 20.68
CA ILE A 148 -6.45 0.74 21.79
C ILE A 148 -5.51 1.03 22.97
N ASP A 149 -5.93 0.65 24.17
CA ASP A 149 -5.19 0.87 25.42
C ASP A 149 -5.50 -0.26 26.40
N TRP A 150 -4.53 -1.12 26.63
CA TRP A 150 -4.72 -2.30 27.49
C TRP A 150 -4.63 -1.98 28.99
N HIS A 151 -4.29 -0.76 29.34
CA HIS A 151 -4.18 -0.33 30.74
C HIS A 151 -5.35 0.57 31.18
N TYR A 152 -5.95 1.32 30.26
CA TYR A 152 -7.00 2.28 30.59
C TYR A 152 -8.28 1.57 31.07
N PRO A 153 -8.81 1.88 32.29
CA PRO A 153 -9.90 1.12 32.91
C PRO A 153 -11.22 1.08 32.13
N HIS A 154 -11.44 2.09 31.27
CA HIS A 154 -12.65 2.20 30.44
C HIS A 154 -12.43 1.77 28.99
N ALA A 155 -11.25 1.23 28.66
CA ALA A 155 -11.01 0.56 27.41
C ALA A 155 -11.43 -0.92 27.45
N TYR A 156 -11.51 -1.54 26.28
CA TYR A 156 -11.66 -3.00 26.24
C TYR A 156 -10.42 -3.67 26.83
N PRO A 157 -10.60 -4.76 27.57
CA PRO A 157 -9.48 -5.50 28.14
C PRO A 157 -8.57 -6.05 27.03
N ILE A 158 -7.34 -6.43 27.43
CA ILE A 158 -6.38 -7.06 26.53
C ILE A 158 -7.06 -8.12 25.68
N SER A 159 -6.96 -7.95 24.36
CA SER A 159 -7.33 -8.94 23.39
C SER A 159 -6.20 -9.10 22.35
N SER A 160 -6.16 -10.27 21.72
CA SER A 160 -5.30 -10.48 20.57
C SER A 160 -5.88 -9.86 19.27
N HIS A 161 -7.01 -9.17 19.38
CA HIS A 161 -7.71 -8.57 18.25
C HIS A 161 -7.40 -7.09 18.11
N ASN A 162 -7.04 -6.70 16.93
CA ASN A 162 -6.67 -5.32 16.59
C ASN A 162 -7.89 -4.44 16.30
N ALA A 163 -9.09 -4.98 16.43
CA ALA A 163 -10.36 -4.34 16.07
C ALA A 163 -11.28 -4.12 17.28
N ASP A 164 -10.71 -3.96 18.48
CA ASP A 164 -11.49 -3.66 19.67
C ASP A 164 -12.20 -2.31 19.54
N PHE A 165 -13.45 -2.24 19.96
CA PHE A 165 -14.22 -1.00 19.97
C PHE A 165 -13.61 0.01 20.94
N VAL A 166 -13.60 1.28 20.52
CA VAL A 166 -13.21 2.39 21.36
C VAL A 166 -14.46 2.94 22.06
N THR A 167 -14.54 2.79 23.38
CA THR A 167 -15.66 3.33 24.17
C THR A 167 -15.68 4.87 24.12
N PRO A 168 -16.83 5.51 24.40
CA PRO A 168 -16.90 6.97 24.44
C PRO A 168 -15.89 7.61 25.42
N GLU A 169 -15.72 7.01 26.59
CA GLU A 169 -14.79 7.47 27.62
C GLU A 169 -13.35 7.35 27.15
N HIS A 170 -13.00 6.22 26.50
CA HIS A 170 -11.68 6.00 25.93
C HIS A 170 -11.39 6.93 24.75
N HIS A 171 -12.41 7.25 23.96
CA HIS A 171 -12.30 8.23 22.87
C HIS A 171 -11.96 9.63 23.39
N GLU A 172 -12.65 10.12 24.43
CA GLU A 172 -12.35 11.41 25.04
C GLU A 172 -10.96 11.44 25.70
N PHE A 173 -10.55 10.35 26.33
CA PHE A 173 -9.20 10.19 26.86
C PHE A 173 -8.14 10.27 25.74
N SER A 174 -8.34 9.59 24.63
CA SER A 174 -7.45 9.63 23.46
C SER A 174 -7.39 11.02 22.83
N LYS A 175 -8.54 11.73 22.72
CA LYS A 175 -8.58 13.12 22.23
C LYS A 175 -7.76 14.07 23.12
N ALA A 176 -7.83 13.88 24.43
CA ALA A 176 -7.04 14.71 25.38
C ALA A 176 -5.53 14.47 25.18
N GLN A 177 -5.09 13.22 25.04
CA GLN A 177 -3.69 12.88 24.76
C GLN A 177 -3.21 13.39 23.41
N VAL A 178 -4.00 13.24 22.35
CA VAL A 178 -3.70 13.78 21.02
C VAL A 178 -3.55 15.30 21.06
N ARG A 179 -4.41 16.00 21.82
CA ARG A 179 -4.28 17.44 22.02
C ARG A 179 -2.96 17.82 22.70
N GLU A 180 -2.54 17.10 23.74
CA GLU A 180 -1.25 17.33 24.40
C GLU A 180 -0.08 17.14 23.41
N LEU A 181 -0.10 16.05 22.64
CA LEU A 181 0.94 15.73 21.66
C LEU A 181 1.07 16.81 20.56
N LEU A 182 -0.07 17.33 20.08
CA LEU A 182 -0.05 18.33 19.01
C LEU A 182 0.18 19.77 19.50
N THR A 183 0.13 20.03 20.82
CA THR A 183 0.34 21.40 21.37
C THR A 183 1.68 21.56 22.05
N ASN A 184 2.30 20.50 22.58
CA ASN A 184 3.45 20.62 23.47
C ASN A 184 4.81 20.27 22.81
N TYR A 185 4.81 19.65 21.62
CA TYR A 185 6.03 19.06 21.04
C TYR A 185 6.49 19.70 19.72
N GLY A 186 5.91 20.85 19.36
CA GLY A 186 6.24 21.60 18.15
C GLY A 186 5.53 21.03 16.91
N PRO A 187 6.02 21.30 15.70
CA PRO A 187 5.40 20.83 14.47
C PRO A 187 5.48 19.30 14.35
N ILE A 188 4.35 18.67 14.10
CA ILE A 188 4.22 17.23 13.85
C ILE A 188 3.87 17.04 12.38
N SER A 189 4.72 16.31 11.64
CA SER A 189 4.55 16.11 10.21
C SER A 189 3.46 15.09 9.87
N GLU A 190 3.33 14.07 10.70
CA GLU A 190 2.33 13.02 10.53
C GLU A 190 1.90 12.44 11.89
N LEU A 191 0.62 12.09 12.00
CA LEU A 191 0.07 11.34 13.13
C LEU A 191 -0.43 9.99 12.64
N TRP A 192 0.29 8.95 13.05
CA TRP A 192 0.08 7.58 12.65
C TRP A 192 -0.83 6.88 13.68
N PHE A 193 -2.13 6.93 13.46
CA PHE A 193 -3.09 6.15 14.26
C PHE A 193 -2.99 4.68 13.91
N ASP A 194 -3.22 3.83 14.89
CA ASP A 194 -3.17 2.38 14.71
C ASP A 194 -4.17 1.66 15.59
N MET A 195 -4.70 0.54 15.08
CA MET A 195 -5.59 -0.36 15.78
C MET A 195 -6.92 0.27 16.20
N GLY A 196 -7.83 -0.53 16.74
CA GLY A 196 -9.13 -0.09 17.23
C GLY A 196 -10.20 0.10 16.15
N SER A 197 -11.44 -0.08 16.56
CA SER A 197 -12.62 0.15 15.74
C SER A 197 -13.36 1.40 16.20
N LEU A 198 -13.18 2.47 15.44
CA LEU A 198 -13.86 3.74 15.67
C LEU A 198 -15.21 3.80 14.96
N LEU A 199 -16.17 4.46 15.58
CA LEU A 199 -17.37 4.90 14.86
C LEU A 199 -16.99 6.00 13.86
N PRO A 200 -17.76 6.20 12.76
CA PRO A 200 -17.49 7.26 11.79
C PRO A 200 -17.35 8.66 12.41
N GLN A 201 -18.17 8.93 13.42
CA GLN A 201 -18.08 10.20 14.15
C GLN A 201 -16.77 10.32 14.93
N GLN A 202 -16.31 9.26 15.59
CA GLN A 202 -15.07 9.27 16.37
C GLN A 202 -13.85 9.52 15.47
N SER A 203 -13.79 8.87 14.29
CA SER A 203 -12.72 9.13 13.31
C SER A 203 -12.74 10.58 12.85
N ARG A 204 -13.93 11.13 12.56
CA ARG A 204 -14.08 12.52 12.13
C ARG A 204 -13.63 13.49 13.22
N GLU A 205 -14.03 13.27 14.47
CA GLU A 205 -13.65 14.11 15.60
C GLU A 205 -12.14 14.15 15.84
N LEU A 206 -11.46 12.99 15.75
CA LEU A 206 -9.99 12.94 15.87
C LEU A 206 -9.30 13.64 14.69
N TYR A 207 -9.76 13.40 13.47
CA TYR A 207 -9.22 14.06 12.28
C TYR A 207 -9.38 15.59 12.37
N ASP A 208 -10.57 16.07 12.69
CA ASP A 208 -10.87 17.49 12.80
C ASP A 208 -10.05 18.14 13.93
N LEU A 209 -9.83 17.44 15.05
CA LEU A 209 -8.95 17.88 16.13
C LEU A 209 -7.50 18.06 15.65
N VAL A 210 -6.98 17.10 14.87
CA VAL A 210 -5.63 17.22 14.31
C VAL A 210 -5.54 18.42 13.37
N LYS A 211 -6.51 18.58 12.47
CA LYS A 211 -6.51 19.69 11.50
C LYS A 211 -6.76 21.05 12.13
N GLU A 212 -7.51 21.12 13.22
CA GLU A 212 -7.68 22.34 14.02
C GLU A 212 -6.37 22.82 14.66
N LEU A 213 -5.60 21.87 15.22
CA LEU A 213 -4.37 22.19 15.96
C LEU A 213 -3.16 22.34 15.04
N GLN A 214 -3.03 21.46 14.05
CA GLN A 214 -1.94 21.44 13.09
C GLN A 214 -2.46 21.08 11.68
N PRO A 215 -2.88 22.06 10.88
CA PRO A 215 -3.49 21.82 9.55
C PRO A 215 -2.60 21.00 8.60
N ASP A 216 -1.28 21.17 8.70
CA ASP A 216 -0.29 20.49 7.85
C ASP A 216 0.10 19.09 8.34
N CYS A 217 -0.35 18.66 9.53
CA CYS A 217 -0.09 17.31 10.02
C CYS A 217 -0.89 16.28 9.21
N MET A 218 -0.18 15.34 8.62
CA MET A 218 -0.78 14.27 7.80
C MET A 218 -1.35 13.17 8.70
N VAL A 219 -2.58 12.75 8.43
CA VAL A 219 -3.29 11.72 9.23
C VAL A 219 -3.33 10.39 8.49
N SER A 220 -2.91 9.32 9.17
CA SER A 220 -2.84 7.97 8.59
C SER A 220 -4.22 7.34 8.35
N GLY A 221 -4.29 6.49 7.32
CA GLY A 221 -5.51 5.76 6.94
C GLY A 221 -6.01 4.76 7.99
N ARG A 222 -5.17 4.37 8.95
CA ARG A 222 -5.59 3.49 10.06
C ARG A 222 -6.49 4.18 11.10
N LEU A 223 -6.75 5.49 10.97
CA LEU A 223 -7.83 6.16 11.69
C LEU A 223 -9.22 5.61 11.29
N GLY A 224 -9.34 5.06 10.08
CA GLY A 224 -10.55 4.39 9.62
C GLY A 224 -11.62 5.30 9.03
N ASN A 225 -12.71 4.67 8.57
CA ASN A 225 -13.89 5.36 8.03
C ASN A 225 -13.61 6.29 6.83
N ASP A 226 -12.54 6.01 6.05
CA ASP A 226 -12.07 6.86 4.93
C ASP A 226 -11.76 8.32 5.32
N VAL A 227 -11.36 8.53 6.57
CA VAL A 227 -11.01 9.84 7.10
C VAL A 227 -9.50 9.90 7.29
N TYR A 228 -8.77 10.33 6.26
CA TYR A 228 -7.29 10.35 6.27
C TYR A 228 -6.72 11.27 5.19
N ASP A 229 -5.43 11.57 5.31
CA ASP A 229 -4.65 12.26 4.29
C ASP A 229 -3.80 11.31 3.44
N PHE A 230 -3.30 10.22 4.04
CA PHE A 230 -2.53 9.19 3.32
C PHE A 230 -2.97 7.78 3.69
N ALA A 231 -3.02 6.91 2.69
CA ALA A 231 -3.32 5.50 2.88
C ALA A 231 -2.11 4.76 3.48
N VAL A 232 -2.37 3.80 4.36
CA VAL A 232 -1.34 2.92 4.93
C VAL A 232 -1.54 1.51 4.41
N MET A 233 -0.44 0.90 3.98
CA MET A 233 -0.46 -0.50 3.56
C MET A 233 -0.54 -1.43 4.77
N ALA A 234 -0.89 -2.71 4.53
CA ALA A 234 -0.67 -3.74 5.53
C ALA A 234 0.82 -3.84 5.88
N ASP A 235 1.11 -4.31 7.08
CA ASP A 235 2.48 -4.41 7.60
C ASP A 235 3.39 -5.18 6.63
N ASN A 236 4.53 -4.58 6.30
CA ASN A 236 5.51 -5.13 5.36
C ASN A 236 4.95 -5.44 3.95
N LYS A 237 3.90 -4.74 3.51
CA LYS A 237 3.25 -4.98 2.20
C LYS A 237 3.35 -3.78 1.28
N LEU A 238 3.37 -4.09 -0.01
CA LEU A 238 3.29 -3.13 -1.11
C LEU A 238 1.92 -3.21 -1.78
N PRO A 239 1.42 -2.12 -2.38
CA PRO A 239 0.26 -2.20 -3.25
C PRO A 239 0.62 -2.95 -4.54
N GLU A 240 -0.35 -3.66 -5.09
CA GLU A 240 -0.18 -4.37 -6.38
C GLU A 240 -0.17 -3.42 -7.59
N SER A 241 -0.55 -2.17 -7.39
CA SER A 241 -0.59 -1.12 -8.42
C SER A 241 -0.42 0.26 -7.80
N ALA A 242 -0.09 1.26 -8.62
CA ALA A 242 -0.03 2.66 -8.17
C ALA A 242 -1.38 3.11 -7.58
N LEU A 243 -1.33 3.83 -6.46
CA LEU A 243 -2.50 4.43 -5.82
C LEU A 243 -2.68 5.87 -6.31
N HIS A 244 -3.92 6.32 -6.38
CA HIS A 244 -4.24 7.71 -6.76
C HIS A 244 -4.14 8.70 -5.58
N ALA A 245 -4.00 8.21 -4.36
CA ALA A 245 -3.83 8.99 -3.14
C ALA A 245 -2.41 8.84 -2.58
N PRO A 246 -1.90 9.81 -1.80
CA PRO A 246 -0.68 9.63 -1.04
C PRO A 246 -0.73 8.36 -0.18
N TRP A 247 0.37 7.64 -0.09
CA TRP A 247 0.40 6.40 0.70
C TRP A 247 1.79 6.10 1.26
N GLN A 248 1.80 5.32 2.32
CA GLN A 248 3.02 4.92 3.02
C GLN A 248 3.02 3.41 3.29
N SER A 249 4.17 2.79 3.12
CA SER A 249 4.43 1.41 3.53
C SER A 249 5.31 1.40 4.76
N ALA A 250 4.75 0.97 5.89
CA ALA A 250 5.53 0.70 7.09
C ALA A 250 6.11 -0.71 7.00
N ALA A 251 7.41 -0.83 7.24
CA ALA A 251 8.13 -2.09 7.23
C ALA A 251 9.06 -2.22 8.44
N SER A 252 9.03 -3.37 9.09
CA SER A 252 9.96 -3.72 10.15
C SER A 252 11.30 -4.20 9.57
N MET A 253 12.38 -4.09 10.35
CA MET A 253 13.66 -4.69 9.96
C MET A 253 13.52 -6.20 9.80
N PHE A 254 12.76 -6.83 10.68
CA PHE A 254 12.42 -8.25 10.68
C PHE A 254 10.90 -8.42 10.74
N PRO A 255 10.28 -9.23 9.85
CA PRO A 255 8.83 -9.34 9.76
C PRO A 255 8.17 -9.94 11.02
N GLU A 256 8.96 -10.54 11.90
CA GLU A 256 8.48 -11.18 13.12
C GLU A 256 8.30 -10.22 14.30
N THR A 257 8.76 -8.96 14.21
CA THR A 257 8.69 -8.00 15.33
C THR A 257 8.93 -6.55 14.85
N TRP A 258 8.30 -5.59 15.54
CA TRP A 258 8.58 -4.16 15.38
C TRP A 258 9.54 -3.66 16.46
N SER A 259 9.39 -4.13 17.70
CA SER A 259 10.29 -3.76 18.79
C SER A 259 11.47 -4.71 18.92
N TYR A 260 12.38 -4.35 19.82
CA TYR A 260 13.56 -5.14 20.14
C TYR A 260 13.21 -6.56 20.58
N ARG A 261 13.93 -7.51 20.01
CA ARG A 261 13.90 -8.92 20.38
C ARG A 261 15.32 -9.43 20.56
N SER A 262 15.70 -9.72 21.80
CA SER A 262 17.08 -10.08 22.16
C SER A 262 17.58 -11.36 21.46
N TRP A 263 16.67 -12.30 21.23
CA TRP A 263 16.91 -13.59 20.58
C TRP A 263 16.60 -13.58 19.05
N GLN A 264 16.44 -12.39 18.43
CA GLN A 264 16.17 -12.29 16.99
C GLN A 264 17.35 -12.84 16.18
N GLU A 265 17.06 -13.78 15.28
CA GLU A 265 18.01 -14.21 14.25
C GLU A 265 18.13 -13.12 13.18
N ARG A 266 19.33 -12.54 13.03
CA ARG A 266 19.52 -11.36 12.19
C ARG A 266 20.07 -11.67 10.80
N GLY A 267 20.75 -12.83 10.61
CA GLY A 267 21.39 -13.14 9.35
C GLY A 267 22.56 -12.21 9.01
N SER A 268 22.80 -11.97 7.74
CA SER A 268 23.85 -11.06 7.30
C SER A 268 23.33 -9.64 7.09
N VAL A 269 24.15 -8.64 7.43
CA VAL A 269 23.85 -7.22 7.16
C VAL A 269 23.70 -6.97 5.67
N GLU A 270 24.51 -7.63 4.84
CA GLU A 270 24.50 -7.45 3.39
C GLU A 270 23.17 -7.88 2.76
N ASP A 271 22.66 -9.08 3.14
CA ASP A 271 21.39 -9.57 2.64
C ASP A 271 20.22 -8.68 3.11
N LYS A 272 20.27 -8.23 4.37
CA LYS A 272 19.24 -7.36 4.92
C LYS A 272 19.26 -5.98 4.27
N TYR A 273 20.44 -5.42 4.04
CA TYR A 273 20.61 -4.19 3.28
C TYR A 273 20.02 -4.31 1.87
N ALA A 274 20.37 -5.37 1.15
CA ALA A 274 19.85 -5.60 -0.19
C ALA A 274 18.32 -5.77 -0.22
N GLU A 275 17.75 -6.46 0.78
CA GLU A 275 16.30 -6.60 0.96
C GLU A 275 15.62 -5.24 1.16
N LYS A 276 16.12 -4.43 2.12
CA LYS A 276 15.48 -3.16 2.48
C LYS A 276 15.70 -2.08 1.42
N LEU A 277 16.84 -2.06 0.75
CA LEU A 277 17.08 -1.17 -0.39
C LEU A 277 16.12 -1.47 -1.54
N ARG A 278 15.95 -2.73 -1.91
CA ARG A 278 15.00 -3.12 -2.97
C ARG A 278 13.56 -2.80 -2.58
N THR A 279 13.21 -2.96 -1.30
CA THR A 279 11.88 -2.59 -0.80
C THR A 279 11.65 -1.07 -0.89
N LEU A 280 12.61 -0.24 -0.45
CA LEU A 280 12.57 1.21 -0.60
C LEU A 280 12.32 1.61 -2.06
N ILE A 281 13.12 1.06 -2.98
CA ILE A 281 13.01 1.35 -4.40
C ILE A 281 11.63 0.98 -4.95
N ASN A 282 11.12 -0.20 -4.60
CA ASN A 282 9.81 -0.65 -5.05
C ASN A 282 8.68 0.23 -4.51
N VAL A 283 8.73 0.63 -3.24
CA VAL A 283 7.77 1.58 -2.65
C VAL A 283 7.76 2.89 -3.43
N VAL A 284 8.93 3.47 -3.65
CA VAL A 284 9.07 4.77 -4.33
C VAL A 284 8.62 4.69 -5.78
N ALA A 285 8.97 3.62 -6.49
CA ALA A 285 8.56 3.41 -7.88
C ALA A 285 7.04 3.26 -8.05
N HIS A 286 6.35 2.81 -7.00
CA HIS A 286 4.88 2.78 -6.96
C HIS A 286 4.26 4.09 -6.42
N GLY A 287 5.07 5.13 -6.22
CA GLY A 287 4.61 6.46 -5.79
C GLY A 287 4.43 6.63 -4.28
N GLY A 288 4.86 5.67 -3.47
CA GLY A 288 4.70 5.71 -2.02
C GLY A 288 5.88 6.30 -1.26
N ASN A 289 5.70 6.39 0.06
CA ASN A 289 6.74 6.67 1.04
C ASN A 289 7.07 5.41 1.84
N TYR A 290 8.35 5.16 2.07
CA TYR A 290 8.84 4.02 2.83
C TYR A 290 9.17 4.42 4.26
N LEU A 291 8.53 3.77 5.23
CA LEU A 291 8.72 3.99 6.66
C LEU A 291 9.41 2.75 7.25
N LEU A 292 10.76 2.79 7.38
CA LEU A 292 11.54 1.65 7.88
C LEU A 292 11.74 1.74 9.38
N ASN A 293 11.34 0.68 10.08
CA ASN A 293 11.36 0.60 11.52
C ASN A 293 12.69 0.12 12.10
N ILE A 294 13.07 0.72 13.22
CA ILE A 294 14.07 0.19 14.17
C ILE A 294 13.40 -0.10 15.51
N GLY A 295 13.98 -1.06 16.24
CA GLY A 295 13.59 -1.38 17.62
C GLY A 295 14.79 -1.22 18.56
N PRO A 296 14.99 -0.03 19.19
CA PRO A 296 16.07 0.15 20.16
C PRO A 296 16.05 -0.91 21.25
N ALA A 297 17.24 -1.34 21.69
CA ALA A 297 17.42 -2.35 22.72
C ALA A 297 16.82 -1.92 24.06
N SER A 298 16.75 -2.83 25.03
CA SER A 298 16.18 -2.57 26.36
C SER A 298 16.92 -1.45 27.13
N ASP A 299 18.19 -1.24 26.87
CA ASP A 299 18.96 -0.12 27.40
C ASP A 299 18.78 1.20 26.63
N GLY A 300 17.99 1.20 25.55
CA GLY A 300 17.72 2.33 24.68
C GLY A 300 18.72 2.51 23.54
N SER A 301 19.78 1.72 23.47
CA SER A 301 20.76 1.81 22.38
C SER A 301 20.18 1.32 21.04
N VAL A 302 20.61 1.93 19.94
CA VAL A 302 20.30 1.41 18.60
C VAL A 302 21.05 0.11 18.38
N VAL A 303 20.37 -0.91 17.89
CA VAL A 303 20.97 -2.22 17.60
C VAL A 303 22.03 -2.06 16.50
N PRO A 304 23.29 -2.48 16.72
CA PRO A 304 24.38 -2.25 15.74
C PRO A 304 24.11 -2.81 14.35
N PHE A 305 23.36 -3.90 14.26
CA PHE A 305 22.94 -4.50 12.99
C PHE A 305 22.02 -3.54 12.20
N GLU A 306 21.07 -2.92 12.88
CA GLU A 306 20.12 -1.98 12.28
C GLU A 306 20.82 -0.67 11.88
N ASP A 307 21.73 -0.16 12.74
CA ASP A 307 22.56 1.01 12.43
C ASP A 307 23.36 0.79 11.14
N GLU A 308 24.02 -0.36 11.00
CA GLU A 308 24.83 -0.65 9.82
C GLU A 308 23.98 -0.78 8.54
N VAL A 309 22.83 -1.45 8.60
CA VAL A 309 21.91 -1.55 7.45
C VAL A 309 21.46 -0.17 6.99
N ILE A 310 21.05 0.70 7.93
CA ILE A 310 20.57 2.06 7.61
C ILE A 310 21.68 2.89 6.98
N ARG A 311 22.90 2.87 7.54
CA ARG A 311 24.04 3.61 6.99
C ARG A 311 24.43 3.15 5.60
N ARG A 312 24.33 1.85 5.30
CA ARG A 312 24.56 1.32 3.93
C ARG A 312 23.52 1.82 2.94
N ILE A 313 22.24 1.86 3.33
CA ILE A 313 21.17 2.46 2.49
C ILE A 313 21.49 3.94 2.24
N GLY A 314 21.90 4.68 3.29
CA GLY A 314 22.30 6.07 3.16
C GLY A 314 23.51 6.28 2.25
N GLY A 315 24.48 5.37 2.26
CA GLY A 315 25.62 5.36 1.34
C GLY A 315 25.16 5.27 -0.12
N TRP A 316 24.28 4.33 -0.44
CA TRP A 316 23.69 4.18 -1.77
C TRP A 316 22.88 5.42 -2.18
N LEU A 317 22.06 5.97 -1.25
CA LEU A 317 21.23 7.16 -1.50
C LEU A 317 22.05 8.43 -1.71
N LYS A 318 23.26 8.52 -1.15
CA LYS A 318 24.16 9.65 -1.38
C LYS A 318 24.50 9.79 -2.86
N ASP A 319 24.68 8.68 -3.57
CA ASP A 319 25.05 8.65 -4.98
C ASP A 319 23.83 8.57 -5.92
N ASN A 320 22.72 8.00 -5.46
CA ASN A 320 21.55 7.69 -6.29
C ASN A 320 20.25 8.38 -5.82
N GLY A 321 20.32 9.29 -4.87
CA GLY A 321 19.12 9.90 -4.27
C GLY A 321 18.26 10.71 -5.25
N GLU A 322 18.82 11.17 -6.38
CA GLU A 322 18.05 11.84 -7.43
C GLU A 322 16.99 10.91 -8.06
N ALA A 323 17.22 9.59 -8.05
CA ALA A 323 16.28 8.58 -8.52
C ALA A 323 15.20 8.21 -7.49
N VAL A 324 15.26 8.79 -6.27
CA VAL A 324 14.36 8.49 -5.15
C VAL A 324 13.56 9.72 -4.72
N TYR A 325 14.25 10.80 -4.33
CA TYR A 325 13.59 11.97 -3.73
C TYR A 325 12.91 12.86 -4.76
N GLY A 326 11.66 13.23 -4.46
CA GLY A 326 10.85 14.07 -5.33
C GLY A 326 10.50 13.41 -6.66
N THR A 327 10.58 12.08 -6.73
CA THR A 327 10.19 11.32 -7.92
C THR A 327 8.74 10.88 -7.86
N SER A 328 8.17 10.55 -9.00
CA SER A 328 6.87 9.90 -9.17
C SER A 328 7.02 8.53 -9.86
N SER A 329 5.93 7.76 -9.87
CA SER A 329 5.90 6.47 -10.55
C SER A 329 5.95 6.65 -12.08
N PHE A 330 6.64 5.73 -12.75
CA PHE A 330 6.64 5.68 -14.20
C PHE A 330 5.28 5.18 -14.73
N PRO A 331 4.77 5.70 -15.87
CA PRO A 331 3.53 5.23 -16.48
C PRO A 331 3.59 3.73 -16.79
N GLN A 332 2.64 2.96 -16.26
CA GLN A 332 2.58 1.51 -16.44
C GLN A 332 2.33 1.11 -17.90
N GLY A 333 2.76 -0.10 -18.27
CA GLY A 333 2.51 -0.69 -19.58
C GLY A 333 3.39 -0.12 -20.70
N ARG A 334 4.44 0.64 -20.36
CA ARG A 334 5.39 1.19 -21.33
C ARG A 334 6.65 0.35 -21.52
N PHE A 335 6.82 -0.70 -20.72
CA PHE A 335 7.90 -1.68 -20.86
C PHE A 335 7.38 -2.99 -21.43
N ALA A 336 8.17 -3.63 -22.30
CA ALA A 336 7.82 -4.92 -22.88
C ALA A 336 7.75 -6.05 -21.84
N HIS A 337 8.66 -6.02 -20.85
CA HIS A 337 8.77 -6.99 -19.76
C HIS A 337 8.77 -6.22 -18.42
N GLU A 338 7.61 -5.74 -18.07
CA GLU A 338 7.43 -4.94 -16.85
C GLU A 338 7.76 -5.79 -15.61
N TYR A 339 8.61 -5.25 -14.71
CA TYR A 339 9.05 -5.84 -13.45
C TYR A 339 10.00 -7.05 -13.49
N GLU A 340 10.32 -7.62 -14.65
CA GLU A 340 11.28 -8.72 -14.75
C GLU A 340 12.73 -8.24 -14.58
N TRP A 341 13.07 -7.09 -15.16
CA TRP A 341 14.38 -6.45 -15.05
C TRP A 341 14.48 -5.51 -13.82
N GLY A 342 13.38 -4.99 -13.33
CA GLY A 342 13.34 -4.03 -12.22
C GLY A 342 12.17 -3.07 -12.33
N THR A 343 12.40 -1.83 -11.92
CA THR A 343 11.37 -0.81 -11.86
C THR A 343 11.91 0.56 -12.32
N ALA A 344 11.04 1.58 -12.41
CA ALA A 344 11.43 2.91 -12.82
C ALA A 344 10.76 4.00 -11.99
N THR A 345 11.48 5.12 -11.82
CA THR A 345 10.95 6.38 -11.28
C THR A 345 11.14 7.49 -12.28
N VAL A 346 10.36 8.57 -12.12
CA VAL A 346 10.45 9.73 -12.99
C VAL A 346 10.56 11.04 -12.22
N LYS A 347 11.27 11.99 -12.82
CA LYS A 347 11.34 13.35 -12.33
C LYS A 347 11.50 14.30 -13.54
N ASP A 348 10.54 15.16 -13.73
CA ASP A 348 10.49 16.10 -14.85
C ASP A 348 10.65 15.42 -16.23
N ASN A 349 11.79 15.60 -16.89
CA ASN A 349 12.14 14.99 -18.18
C ASN A 349 13.12 13.81 -18.05
N VAL A 350 13.26 13.24 -16.86
CA VAL A 350 14.22 12.16 -16.59
C VAL A 350 13.49 10.89 -16.14
N VAL A 351 13.86 9.77 -16.73
CA VAL A 351 13.50 8.42 -16.29
C VAL A 351 14.71 7.76 -15.66
N TYR A 352 14.54 7.20 -14.46
CA TYR A 352 15.54 6.38 -13.79
C TYR A 352 15.09 4.92 -13.81
N LEU A 353 15.85 4.05 -14.48
CA LEU A 353 15.65 2.61 -14.42
C LEU A 353 16.45 2.05 -13.24
N LEU A 354 15.79 1.30 -12.36
CA LEU A 354 16.38 0.73 -11.16
C LEU A 354 16.36 -0.79 -11.29
N LEU A 355 17.54 -1.40 -11.45
CA LEU A 355 17.70 -2.81 -11.81
C LEU A 355 17.55 -3.70 -10.57
N THR A 356 16.31 -3.92 -10.13
CA THR A 356 15.98 -4.77 -8.96
C THR A 356 15.64 -6.21 -9.33
N GLY A 357 15.51 -6.49 -10.62
CA GLY A 357 15.11 -7.80 -11.15
C GLY A 357 16.16 -8.90 -10.98
N ARG A 358 15.77 -10.12 -11.34
CA ARG A 358 16.60 -11.31 -11.22
C ARG A 358 16.98 -11.94 -12.58
N TYR A 359 16.58 -11.31 -13.68
CA TYR A 359 16.79 -11.81 -15.05
C TYR A 359 17.80 -10.93 -15.80
N PRO A 360 19.09 -11.24 -15.70
CA PRO A 360 20.15 -10.38 -16.23
C PRO A 360 20.30 -10.41 -17.77
N GLU A 361 19.53 -11.22 -18.47
CA GLU A 361 19.66 -11.41 -19.93
C GLU A 361 18.57 -10.69 -20.73
N LEU A 362 17.67 -9.93 -20.07
CA LEU A 362 16.59 -9.23 -20.76
C LEU A 362 17.00 -7.82 -21.12
N ASP A 363 17.00 -7.53 -22.42
CA ASP A 363 17.05 -6.16 -22.90
C ASP A 363 15.78 -5.41 -22.47
N ILE A 364 15.96 -4.21 -21.95
CA ILE A 364 14.84 -3.37 -21.54
C ILE A 364 14.34 -2.65 -22.80
N MET A 365 13.09 -2.82 -23.15
CA MET A 365 12.45 -2.13 -24.24
C MET A 365 11.36 -1.20 -23.73
N LEU A 366 11.51 0.09 -24.03
CA LEU A 366 10.68 1.19 -23.60
C LEU A 366 9.87 1.74 -24.77
N HIS A 367 8.57 1.92 -24.60
CA HIS A 367 7.67 2.42 -25.65
C HIS A 367 7.26 3.87 -25.34
N GLY A 368 7.89 4.83 -26.02
CA GLY A 368 7.56 6.25 -25.95
C GLY A 368 7.10 6.80 -27.30
N ASP A 369 6.67 8.05 -27.31
CA ASP A 369 6.37 8.79 -28.55
C ASP A 369 7.64 9.32 -29.20
N GLU A 370 8.72 9.49 -28.42
CA GLU A 370 10.08 9.85 -28.88
C GLU A 370 11.13 9.15 -27.99
N GLY A 371 12.35 9.00 -28.52
CA GLY A 371 13.48 8.45 -27.79
C GLY A 371 14.14 9.46 -26.85
N PRO A 372 14.98 8.99 -25.89
CA PRO A 372 15.77 9.86 -25.05
C PRO A 372 16.84 10.61 -25.84
N VAL A 373 17.22 11.80 -25.37
CA VAL A 373 18.37 12.54 -25.91
C VAL A 373 19.70 12.00 -25.40
N SER A 374 19.69 11.34 -24.23
CA SER A 374 20.86 10.64 -23.70
C SER A 374 20.44 9.50 -22.75
N VAL A 375 21.30 8.47 -22.68
CA VAL A 375 21.24 7.39 -21.71
C VAL A 375 22.63 7.22 -21.10
N GLU A 376 22.71 7.21 -19.78
CA GLU A 376 24.00 7.17 -19.08
C GLU A 376 24.44 5.74 -18.79
N GLY A 377 25.70 5.43 -19.09
CA GLY A 377 26.41 4.25 -18.59
C GLY A 377 26.08 2.91 -19.24
N VAL A 378 25.29 2.89 -20.32
CA VAL A 378 24.91 1.66 -21.03
C VAL A 378 24.81 1.85 -22.54
N GLU A 379 24.93 0.77 -23.31
CA GLU A 379 24.61 0.77 -24.73
C GLU A 379 23.10 0.82 -24.93
N TRP A 380 22.64 1.64 -25.90
CA TRP A 380 21.24 1.81 -26.22
C TRP A 380 21.00 2.17 -27.67
N LYS A 381 19.78 1.93 -28.13
CA LYS A 381 19.32 2.34 -29.48
C LYS A 381 17.87 2.80 -29.39
N ASP A 382 17.52 3.76 -30.21
CA ASP A 382 16.14 4.19 -30.41
C ASP A 382 15.70 3.94 -31.86
N TYR A 383 14.48 3.46 -32.00
CA TYR A 383 13.82 3.35 -33.30
C TYR A 383 12.38 3.86 -33.18
N ARG A 384 12.18 5.14 -33.52
CA ARG A 384 10.87 5.80 -33.53
C ARG A 384 10.14 5.73 -32.18
N GLY A 385 10.83 6.05 -31.10
CA GLY A 385 10.30 6.02 -29.75
C GLY A 385 10.36 4.65 -29.06
N ASN A 386 10.77 3.59 -29.78
CA ASN A 386 11.08 2.31 -29.15
C ASN A 386 12.56 2.33 -28.74
N THR A 387 12.81 2.58 -27.49
CA THR A 387 14.16 2.63 -26.92
C THR A 387 14.56 1.26 -26.38
N PHE A 388 15.69 0.75 -26.85
CA PHE A 388 16.29 -0.51 -26.42
C PHE A 388 17.49 -0.21 -25.55
N ILE A 389 17.51 -0.71 -24.33
CA ILE A 389 18.58 -0.59 -23.35
C ILE A 389 19.20 -1.97 -23.16
N TYR A 390 20.50 -2.08 -23.46
CA TYR A 390 21.22 -3.35 -23.40
C TYR A 390 21.89 -3.51 -22.04
N THR A 391 21.37 -4.43 -21.21
CA THR A 391 21.90 -4.71 -19.89
C THR A 391 22.83 -5.92 -19.90
N THR A 392 23.71 -6.00 -18.90
CA THR A 392 24.66 -7.12 -18.73
C THR A 392 24.47 -7.77 -17.35
N PRO A 393 24.82 -9.07 -17.19
CA PRO A 393 24.62 -9.79 -15.93
C PRO A 393 25.25 -9.12 -14.70
N ASP A 394 26.40 -8.47 -14.87
CA ASP A 394 27.11 -7.77 -13.80
C ASP A 394 26.34 -6.53 -13.28
N MET A 395 25.44 -5.95 -14.06
CA MET A 395 24.58 -4.85 -13.60
C MET A 395 23.54 -5.29 -12.57
N TYR A 396 23.26 -6.59 -12.49
CA TYR A 396 22.32 -7.18 -11.52
C TYR A 396 23.05 -7.88 -10.35
N ALA A 397 24.38 -7.89 -10.40
CA ALA A 397 25.18 -8.58 -9.40
C ALA A 397 25.36 -7.74 -8.14
N GLY A 398 25.43 -8.43 -6.98
CA GLY A 398 25.70 -7.81 -5.70
C GLY A 398 24.45 -7.25 -5.00
N PRO A 399 24.67 -6.62 -3.83
CA PRO A 399 23.59 -6.09 -2.99
C PRO A 399 23.04 -4.73 -3.49
N ASP A 400 23.89 -3.94 -4.18
CA ASP A 400 23.53 -2.62 -4.68
C ASP A 400 22.62 -2.69 -5.92
N VAL A 401 21.71 -1.72 -6.01
CA VAL A 401 20.85 -1.57 -7.18
C VAL A 401 21.50 -0.59 -8.17
N LYS A 402 21.68 -1.04 -9.41
CA LYS A 402 22.18 -0.19 -10.48
C LYS A 402 21.09 0.74 -10.98
N VAL A 403 21.44 2.01 -11.19
CA VAL A 403 20.56 3.04 -11.74
C VAL A 403 21.03 3.40 -13.15
N ILE A 404 20.11 3.44 -14.12
CA ILE A 404 20.35 3.93 -15.48
C ILE A 404 19.48 5.16 -15.67
N LYS A 405 20.09 6.28 -16.08
CA LYS A 405 19.41 7.55 -16.25
C LYS A 405 19.17 7.85 -17.74
N LEU A 406 17.89 8.09 -18.08
CA LEU A 406 17.46 8.50 -19.42
C LEU A 406 16.95 9.93 -19.38
N VAL A 407 17.47 10.79 -20.21
CA VAL A 407 17.04 12.18 -20.29
C VAL A 407 16.28 12.40 -21.60
N TYR A 408 15.12 13.01 -21.54
CA TYR A 408 14.26 13.33 -22.68
C TYR A 408 14.27 14.82 -23.01
N ALA A 409 13.87 15.17 -24.21
CA ALA A 409 13.75 16.57 -24.62
C ALA A 409 12.54 17.27 -24.00
N LYS A 410 11.50 16.48 -23.65
CA LYS A 410 10.25 16.94 -23.06
C LYS A 410 10.01 16.26 -21.69
N PRO A 411 9.13 16.81 -20.85
CA PRO A 411 8.64 16.12 -19.66
C PRO A 411 8.16 14.69 -19.96
N VAL A 412 8.41 13.77 -19.02
CA VAL A 412 8.14 12.32 -19.18
C VAL A 412 6.66 12.04 -19.48
N ASP A 413 5.74 12.78 -18.88
CA ASP A 413 4.30 12.69 -19.12
C ASP A 413 3.89 13.03 -20.56
N GLN A 414 4.66 13.88 -21.25
CA GLN A 414 4.46 14.20 -22.66
C GLN A 414 5.08 13.18 -23.62
N VAL A 415 6.14 12.48 -23.17
CA VAL A 415 6.80 11.41 -23.96
C VAL A 415 6.06 10.10 -23.82
N PHE A 416 5.60 9.82 -22.61
CA PHE A 416 4.89 8.61 -22.24
C PHE A 416 3.46 8.93 -21.83
N SER A 417 2.75 9.64 -22.71
CA SER A 417 1.31 9.81 -22.49
C SER A 417 0.70 8.43 -22.19
N ALA A 418 0.02 8.29 -21.06
CA ALA A 418 -0.31 6.99 -20.46
C ALA A 418 -1.12 6.06 -21.39
N PHE A 419 -1.67 6.62 -22.45
CA PHE A 419 -2.41 5.88 -23.46
C PHE A 419 -2.47 6.65 -24.80
N ASN A 420 -1.93 6.04 -25.82
CA ASN A 420 -2.27 6.37 -27.19
C ASN A 420 -3.63 5.75 -27.50
N SER A 421 -4.69 6.36 -27.01
CA SER A 421 -6.01 5.75 -26.87
C SER A 421 -6.82 5.68 -28.14
N TYR A 422 -6.20 5.88 -29.30
CA TYR A 422 -6.97 5.98 -30.54
C TYR A 422 -7.72 4.70 -30.87
N ASP A 423 -7.12 3.53 -30.53
CA ASP A 423 -7.67 2.21 -30.79
C ASP A 423 -7.71 1.32 -29.54
N SER A 424 -7.32 1.86 -28.39
CA SER A 424 -7.24 1.09 -27.15
C SER A 424 -8.51 1.26 -26.31
N GLU A 425 -9.04 0.14 -25.88
CA GLU A 425 -10.10 0.11 -24.87
C GLU A 425 -9.51 0.45 -23.50
N LEU A 426 -10.17 1.33 -22.75
CA LEU A 426 -9.88 1.62 -21.37
C LEU A 426 -10.54 0.53 -20.53
N THR A 427 -9.73 -0.31 -19.91
CA THR A 427 -10.17 -1.46 -19.13
C THR A 427 -9.59 -1.37 -17.72
N TRP A 428 -10.14 -2.11 -16.79
CA TRP A 428 -9.59 -2.18 -15.44
C TRP A 428 -8.12 -2.66 -15.42
N LYS A 429 -7.64 -3.37 -16.43
CA LYS A 429 -6.25 -3.84 -16.56
C LYS A 429 -5.25 -2.72 -16.77
N ASN A 430 -5.67 -1.69 -17.49
CA ASN A 430 -4.84 -0.54 -17.82
C ASN A 430 -5.23 0.72 -17.02
N ALA A 431 -6.08 0.55 -16.00
CA ALA A 431 -6.51 1.60 -15.09
C ALA A 431 -5.59 1.74 -13.89
N VAL A 432 -5.49 2.97 -13.39
CA VAL A 432 -5.12 3.20 -12.00
C VAL A 432 -6.33 2.91 -11.13
N LYS A 433 -6.23 1.93 -10.24
CA LYS A 433 -7.32 1.59 -9.33
C LYS A 433 -7.44 2.65 -8.24
N GLN A 434 -8.66 3.11 -8.00
CA GLN A 434 -8.98 3.93 -6.83
C GLN A 434 -9.33 2.99 -5.68
N TYR A 435 -8.65 3.13 -4.56
CA TYR A 435 -8.90 2.29 -3.39
C TYR A 435 -9.61 3.07 -2.29
N SER A 436 -10.57 2.44 -1.63
CA SER A 436 -10.98 2.76 -0.27
C SER A 436 -10.23 1.86 0.69
N TYR A 437 -9.62 2.47 1.70
CA TYR A 437 -8.92 1.76 2.75
C TYR A 437 -9.77 1.77 4.01
N SER A 438 -10.24 0.59 4.42
CA SER A 438 -10.96 0.40 5.67
C SER A 438 -10.07 -0.37 6.65
N CYS A 439 -9.82 0.19 7.82
CA CYS A 439 -9.12 -0.48 8.92
C CYS A 439 -10.06 -1.22 9.88
N PHE A 440 -11.36 -1.30 9.56
CA PHE A 440 -12.37 -1.85 10.48
C PHE A 440 -12.34 -3.34 10.66
N ASP A 441 -11.60 -4.05 9.85
CA ASP A 441 -11.56 -5.49 9.96
C ASP A 441 -10.10 -5.91 9.98
N TYR A 442 -9.63 -6.38 11.11
CA TYR A 442 -8.29 -6.95 11.26
C TYR A 442 -7.96 -7.98 10.18
N TYR A 443 -8.99 -8.69 9.72
CA TYR A 443 -8.87 -9.66 8.65
C TYR A 443 -9.02 -9.04 7.26
N SER A 444 -9.50 -7.82 7.17
CA SER A 444 -9.69 -7.06 5.96
C SER A 444 -8.79 -5.82 5.93
N ASN A 445 -7.49 -5.95 6.10
CA ASN A 445 -6.54 -4.98 5.55
C ASN A 445 -6.81 -4.83 4.05
N TYR A 446 -8.11 -4.78 3.72
CA TYR A 446 -8.66 -4.93 2.39
C TYR A 446 -8.92 -3.58 1.83
N ARG A 447 -8.17 -3.31 0.81
CA ARG A 447 -8.44 -2.25 -0.10
C ARG A 447 -9.54 -2.70 -1.04
N SER A 448 -10.72 -2.16 -0.87
CA SER A 448 -11.74 -2.29 -1.89
C SER A 448 -11.42 -1.35 -3.03
N THR A 449 -11.39 -1.84 -4.25
CA THR A 449 -11.35 -0.99 -5.44
C THR A 449 -12.66 -0.21 -5.51
N VAL A 450 -12.59 1.11 -5.44
CA VAL A 450 -13.79 1.96 -5.44
C VAL A 450 -14.07 2.62 -6.78
N GLY A 451 -13.17 2.49 -7.72
CA GLY A 451 -13.30 3.01 -9.08
C GLY A 451 -12.01 2.84 -9.87
N TYR A 452 -12.04 3.28 -11.12
CA TYR A 452 -10.93 3.22 -12.05
C TYR A 452 -10.65 4.58 -12.67
N THR A 453 -9.37 4.87 -12.88
CA THR A 453 -8.91 6.11 -13.53
C THR A 453 -7.91 5.78 -14.62
N TRP A 454 -7.98 6.49 -15.72
CA TRP A 454 -7.03 6.43 -16.84
C TRP A 454 -6.57 7.84 -17.17
N ASN A 455 -5.28 8.01 -17.44
CA ASN A 455 -4.76 9.20 -18.08
C ASN A 455 -4.55 8.88 -19.56
N THR A 456 -5.13 9.63 -20.45
CA THR A 456 -5.10 9.33 -21.90
C THR A 456 -4.86 10.58 -22.72
N GLY A 457 -3.95 10.48 -23.69
CA GLY A 457 -3.76 11.52 -24.69
C GLY A 457 -4.81 11.41 -25.79
N LEU A 458 -5.40 12.53 -26.18
CA LEU A 458 -6.36 12.58 -27.29
C LEU A 458 -5.65 13.03 -28.56
N LYS A 459 -5.50 12.13 -29.54
CA LYS A 459 -4.99 12.50 -30.88
C LYS A 459 -6.04 13.20 -31.75
N HIS A 460 -7.31 13.12 -31.36
CA HIS A 460 -8.43 13.72 -32.08
C HIS A 460 -9.56 14.07 -31.11
N PRO A 461 -10.39 15.04 -31.49
CA PRO A 461 -11.51 15.45 -30.64
C PRO A 461 -12.50 14.34 -30.37
N VAL A 462 -12.85 14.19 -29.11
CA VAL A 462 -13.81 13.20 -28.59
C VAL A 462 -15.11 13.89 -28.20
N SER A 463 -16.23 13.28 -28.54
CA SER A 463 -17.58 13.80 -28.21
C SER A 463 -18.47 12.81 -27.49
N ALA A 464 -18.02 11.57 -27.33
CA ALA A 464 -18.76 10.54 -26.63
C ALA A 464 -17.85 9.43 -26.09
N VAL A 465 -18.36 8.66 -25.14
CA VAL A 465 -17.74 7.43 -24.61
C VAL A 465 -18.65 6.27 -24.94
N GLU A 466 -18.10 5.24 -25.56
CA GLU A 466 -18.79 3.95 -25.73
C GLU A 466 -18.40 3.04 -24.55
N LEU A 467 -19.40 2.53 -23.84
CA LEU A 467 -19.27 1.57 -22.77
C LEU A 467 -19.60 0.18 -23.30
N THR A 468 -18.81 -0.82 -22.90
CA THR A 468 -19.06 -2.26 -23.19
C THR A 468 -19.02 -3.00 -21.86
N TYR A 469 -20.05 -3.78 -21.56
CA TYR A 469 -20.22 -4.45 -20.27
C TYR A 469 -21.00 -5.76 -20.41
N THR A 470 -20.95 -6.59 -19.34
CA THR A 470 -21.71 -7.85 -19.27
C THR A 470 -23.15 -7.63 -18.76
N GLU A 471 -23.97 -8.67 -18.80
CA GLU A 471 -25.36 -8.62 -18.33
C GLU A 471 -25.48 -8.25 -16.85
N GLU A 472 -24.50 -8.64 -16.02
CA GLU A 472 -24.47 -8.35 -14.59
C GLU A 472 -24.39 -6.86 -14.25
N GLU A 473 -23.91 -6.06 -15.19
CA GLU A 473 -23.77 -4.61 -14.99
C GLU A 473 -25.03 -3.83 -15.41
N ILE A 474 -26.04 -4.50 -15.98
CA ILE A 474 -27.30 -3.83 -16.36
C ILE A 474 -28.00 -3.30 -15.11
N GLY A 475 -28.40 -2.04 -15.15
CA GLY A 475 -29.04 -1.34 -14.04
C GLY A 475 -28.07 -0.65 -13.08
N ARG A 476 -26.75 -0.93 -13.18
CA ARG A 476 -25.76 -0.24 -12.37
C ARG A 476 -25.72 1.26 -12.66
N LYS A 477 -25.54 2.04 -11.63
CA LYS A 477 -25.40 3.49 -11.71
C LYS A 477 -23.94 3.86 -11.51
N ILE A 478 -23.37 4.53 -12.50
CA ILE A 478 -21.97 4.95 -12.48
C ILE A 478 -21.85 6.45 -12.73
N ARG A 479 -20.81 7.08 -12.15
CA ARG A 479 -20.33 8.37 -12.57
C ARG A 479 -19.16 8.17 -13.52
N LEU A 480 -19.31 8.72 -14.71
CA LEU A 480 -18.26 8.81 -15.72
C LEU A 480 -17.71 10.23 -15.70
N SER A 481 -16.41 10.39 -15.43
CA SER A 481 -15.73 11.67 -15.51
C SER A 481 -14.74 11.66 -16.68
N VAL A 482 -14.74 12.69 -17.50
CA VAL A 482 -13.86 12.83 -18.68
C VAL A 482 -13.36 14.27 -18.74
N GLY A 483 -12.11 14.50 -18.37
CA GLY A 483 -11.58 15.85 -18.14
C GLY A 483 -12.33 16.54 -16.99
N ASP A 484 -12.89 17.68 -17.27
CA ASP A 484 -13.71 18.49 -16.35
C ASP A 484 -15.21 18.13 -16.34
N MET A 485 -15.61 17.18 -17.22
CA MET A 485 -17.01 16.76 -17.35
C MET A 485 -17.34 15.56 -16.48
N GLU A 486 -18.50 15.61 -15.84
CA GLU A 486 -19.08 14.48 -15.12
C GLU A 486 -20.47 14.15 -15.67
N VAL A 487 -20.74 12.87 -15.89
CA VAL A 487 -22.02 12.36 -16.39
C VAL A 487 -22.43 11.14 -15.56
N ASP A 488 -23.58 11.23 -14.89
CA ASP A 488 -24.16 10.08 -14.19
C ASP A 488 -24.95 9.23 -15.20
N VAL A 489 -24.66 7.94 -15.23
CA VAL A 489 -25.16 7.00 -16.23
C VAL A 489 -25.77 5.78 -15.54
N THR A 490 -26.91 5.32 -16.03
CA THR A 490 -27.43 3.99 -15.70
C THR A 490 -27.15 3.06 -16.88
N LEU A 491 -26.42 1.98 -16.66
CA LEU A 491 -26.10 1.00 -17.70
C LEU A 491 -27.39 0.29 -18.16
N ASP A 492 -27.70 0.36 -19.44
CA ASP A 492 -28.92 -0.23 -20.02
C ASP A 492 -28.60 -1.50 -20.83
N GLY A 493 -29.59 -2.33 -21.09
CA GLY A 493 -29.49 -3.53 -21.90
C GLY A 493 -29.92 -3.34 -23.37
N ALA A 494 -29.93 -2.10 -23.88
CA ALA A 494 -30.60 -1.80 -25.15
C ALA A 494 -29.86 -2.35 -26.39
N ARG A 495 -28.55 -2.48 -26.36
CA ARG A 495 -27.75 -2.97 -27.49
C ARG A 495 -26.88 -4.17 -27.11
N GLU A 496 -27.34 -5.35 -27.48
CA GLU A 496 -26.64 -6.62 -27.32
C GLU A 496 -25.67 -6.90 -28.47
N ILE A 497 -24.51 -7.49 -28.17
CA ILE A 497 -23.51 -7.95 -29.15
C ILE A 497 -23.07 -9.34 -28.73
N LEU A 498 -23.23 -10.31 -29.64
CA LEU A 498 -22.73 -11.67 -29.45
C LEU A 498 -21.22 -11.73 -29.70
N LEU A 499 -20.49 -12.37 -28.80
CA LEU A 499 -19.06 -12.71 -28.95
C LEU A 499 -18.89 -14.06 -29.67
N SER A 500 -17.68 -14.39 -30.09
CA SER A 500 -17.38 -15.63 -30.80
C SER A 500 -17.62 -16.86 -29.91
N GLN A 501 -18.29 -17.92 -30.44
CA GLN A 501 -18.83 -19.03 -29.65
C GLN A 501 -17.96 -20.30 -29.56
N ASN A 502 -16.80 -20.38 -30.19
CA ASN A 502 -16.01 -21.61 -30.26
C ASN A 502 -14.80 -21.59 -29.31
N ILE A 503 -15.05 -21.33 -28.04
CA ILE A 503 -14.00 -21.22 -27.00
C ILE A 503 -14.32 -22.24 -25.91
N ALA A 504 -13.33 -23.03 -25.51
CA ALA A 504 -13.46 -23.99 -24.42
C ALA A 504 -12.21 -23.94 -23.53
N LEU A 505 -12.41 -24.26 -22.27
CA LEU A 505 -11.31 -24.55 -21.35
C LEU A 505 -10.78 -25.97 -21.65
N ASP A 506 -9.48 -26.14 -21.54
CA ASP A 506 -8.85 -27.47 -21.46
C ASP A 506 -9.29 -28.20 -20.17
N SER A 507 -8.70 -29.37 -19.88
CA SER A 507 -8.96 -30.09 -18.63
C SER A 507 -8.71 -29.21 -17.41
N LEU A 508 -9.66 -29.25 -16.47
CA LEU A 508 -9.57 -28.53 -15.19
C LEU A 508 -8.78 -29.37 -14.19
N ARG A 509 -7.91 -28.69 -13.42
CA ARG A 509 -7.19 -29.26 -12.29
C ARG A 509 -7.58 -28.52 -11.03
N PHE A 510 -7.74 -29.26 -9.93
CA PHE A 510 -8.11 -28.73 -8.63
C PHE A 510 -7.00 -28.93 -7.60
N GLY A 511 -6.71 -27.91 -6.80
CA GLY A 511 -5.71 -27.95 -5.74
C GLY A 511 -6.23 -27.35 -4.43
N ARG A 512 -5.70 -27.82 -3.32
CA ARG A 512 -6.01 -27.31 -1.95
C ARG A 512 -4.73 -26.81 -1.31
N MET A 513 -4.82 -25.69 -0.59
CA MET A 513 -3.77 -25.19 0.28
C MET A 513 -4.36 -24.94 1.66
N ARG A 514 -3.86 -25.66 2.65
CA ARG A 514 -4.25 -25.44 4.04
C ARG A 514 -3.51 -24.23 4.59
N GLY A 515 -4.24 -23.37 5.29
CA GLY A 515 -3.70 -22.17 5.90
C GLY A 515 -3.35 -21.07 4.88
N GLY A 516 -2.71 -20.04 5.38
CA GLY A 516 -2.36 -18.85 4.62
C GLY A 516 -3.51 -17.84 4.53
N THR A 517 -3.15 -16.57 4.37
CA THR A 517 -4.10 -15.50 4.15
C THR A 517 -4.36 -15.33 2.66
N PHE A 518 -5.45 -14.69 2.31
CA PHE A 518 -5.77 -14.37 0.92
C PHE A 518 -4.79 -13.38 0.29
N ASP A 519 -4.07 -12.63 1.10
CA ASP A 519 -3.06 -11.66 0.64
C ASP A 519 -1.74 -12.29 0.20
N ASN A 520 -1.45 -13.51 0.66
CA ASN A 520 -0.20 -14.16 0.29
C ASN A 520 -0.19 -14.53 -1.19
N PRO A 521 0.88 -14.19 -1.93
CA PRO A 521 1.06 -14.65 -3.30
C PRO A 521 1.01 -16.17 -3.39
N ILE A 522 0.35 -16.67 -4.42
CA ILE A 522 0.34 -18.10 -4.69
C ILE A 522 1.51 -18.45 -5.62
N SER A 523 2.33 -19.40 -5.17
CA SER A 523 3.25 -20.09 -6.07
C SER A 523 2.59 -21.40 -6.51
N LEU A 524 2.28 -21.50 -7.79
CA LEU A 524 1.70 -22.73 -8.37
C LEU A 524 2.63 -23.94 -8.22
N GLU A 525 3.94 -23.70 -8.12
CA GLU A 525 4.96 -24.75 -7.91
C GLU A 525 4.87 -25.41 -6.52
N LYS A 526 4.29 -24.71 -5.54
CA LYS A 526 4.10 -25.24 -4.17
C LYS A 526 2.87 -26.15 -4.04
N PHE A 527 2.06 -26.26 -5.08
CA PHE A 527 0.92 -27.17 -5.11
C PHE A 527 1.34 -28.55 -5.56
N ASN A 528 1.61 -29.42 -4.62
CA ASN A 528 2.04 -30.81 -4.91
C ASN A 528 0.86 -31.78 -5.11
N GLU A 529 -0.37 -31.35 -4.79
CA GLU A 529 -1.56 -32.20 -4.83
C GLU A 529 -2.61 -31.60 -5.77
N TRP A 530 -2.43 -31.84 -7.07
CA TRP A 530 -3.43 -31.53 -8.06
C TRP A 530 -4.26 -32.79 -8.37
N SER A 531 -5.58 -32.66 -8.39
CA SER A 531 -6.50 -33.66 -8.88
C SER A 531 -7.21 -33.15 -10.13
N ASP A 532 -7.63 -34.07 -11.00
CA ASP A 532 -8.51 -33.71 -12.10
C ASP A 532 -9.86 -33.23 -11.55
N ALA A 533 -10.38 -32.13 -12.11
CA ALA A 533 -11.67 -31.61 -11.77
C ALA A 533 -12.62 -31.77 -12.97
N VAL A 534 -13.85 -32.11 -12.69
CA VAL A 534 -14.91 -32.11 -13.69
C VAL A 534 -15.27 -30.65 -14.01
N GLN A 535 -15.58 -30.34 -15.26
CA GLN A 535 -16.10 -29.02 -15.63
C GLN A 535 -17.31 -28.66 -14.75
N GLY A 536 -17.30 -27.46 -14.20
CA GLY A 536 -18.35 -26.97 -13.33
C GLY A 536 -17.82 -26.50 -11.98
N SER A 537 -18.68 -26.50 -11.00
CA SER A 537 -18.37 -26.06 -9.66
C SER A 537 -18.25 -27.23 -8.69
N LEU A 538 -17.27 -27.11 -7.78
CA LEU A 538 -17.11 -28.01 -6.65
C LEU A 538 -17.61 -27.30 -5.39
N GLN A 539 -18.34 -28.04 -4.56
CA GLN A 539 -18.69 -27.61 -3.19
C GLN A 539 -18.31 -28.75 -2.24
N PHE A 540 -17.69 -28.40 -1.11
CA PHE A 540 -17.13 -29.37 -0.19
C PHE A 540 -16.98 -28.77 1.21
N ASP A 541 -16.91 -29.62 2.23
CA ASP A 541 -16.60 -29.22 3.59
C ASP A 541 -15.18 -28.65 3.64
N SER A 542 -15.01 -27.54 4.33
CA SER A 542 -13.76 -26.78 4.35
C SER A 542 -13.51 -26.17 5.71
N PRO A 543 -12.31 -26.34 6.27
CA PRO A 543 -11.94 -25.54 7.43
C PRO A 543 -11.82 -24.06 7.05
N SER A 544 -12.07 -23.18 8.01
CA SER A 544 -11.82 -21.75 7.90
C SER A 544 -10.37 -21.47 7.51
N PHE A 545 -10.11 -20.33 6.88
CA PHE A 545 -8.78 -19.87 6.46
C PHE A 545 -8.07 -20.80 5.47
N SER A 546 -8.82 -21.33 4.53
CA SER A 546 -8.30 -22.25 3.50
C SER A 546 -8.40 -21.65 2.10
N ASN A 547 -7.37 -21.93 1.29
CA ASN A 547 -7.32 -21.53 -0.11
C ASN A 547 -7.55 -22.73 -1.03
N TYR A 548 -8.26 -22.52 -2.11
CA TYR A 548 -8.56 -23.51 -3.14
C TYR A 548 -8.21 -22.93 -4.51
N LEU A 549 -7.63 -23.75 -5.38
CA LEU A 549 -7.28 -23.37 -6.73
C LEU A 549 -7.99 -24.23 -7.75
N MET A 550 -8.36 -23.64 -8.88
CA MET A 550 -8.75 -24.34 -10.09
C MET A 550 -7.93 -23.78 -11.25
N ALA A 551 -7.27 -24.66 -12.00
CA ALA A 551 -6.41 -24.26 -13.09
C ALA A 551 -6.82 -24.96 -14.39
N SER A 552 -6.74 -24.22 -15.48
CA SER A 552 -6.99 -24.68 -16.84
C SER A 552 -6.20 -23.85 -17.83
N SER A 553 -6.36 -24.12 -19.11
CA SER A 553 -5.90 -23.24 -20.17
C SER A 553 -6.98 -23.05 -21.22
N ILE A 554 -6.87 -21.95 -21.95
CA ILE A 554 -7.76 -21.58 -23.03
C ILE A 554 -6.94 -21.23 -24.27
N TRP A 555 -7.40 -21.68 -25.43
CA TRP A 555 -6.77 -21.33 -26.69
C TRP A 555 -7.67 -20.39 -27.48
N VAL A 556 -7.08 -19.31 -28.01
CA VAL A 556 -7.75 -18.39 -28.93
C VAL A 556 -6.96 -18.25 -30.22
N ASP A 557 -7.60 -18.41 -31.35
CA ASP A 557 -6.99 -18.35 -32.69
C ASP A 557 -6.76 -16.92 -33.21
N LYS A 558 -7.42 -15.95 -32.61
CA LYS A 558 -7.29 -14.52 -32.86
C LYS A 558 -7.61 -13.74 -31.57
N PRO A 559 -7.20 -12.47 -31.45
CA PRO A 559 -7.58 -11.65 -30.31
C PRO A 559 -9.08 -11.65 -30.08
N SER A 560 -9.53 -12.04 -28.91
CA SER A 560 -10.93 -12.32 -28.62
C SER A 560 -11.32 -11.85 -27.20
N LYS A 561 -12.57 -11.34 -27.06
CA LYS A 561 -13.21 -11.21 -25.74
C LYS A 561 -13.84 -12.55 -25.37
N VAL A 562 -13.64 -12.96 -24.14
CA VAL A 562 -14.18 -14.22 -23.58
C VAL A 562 -14.77 -13.92 -22.23
N ILE A 563 -15.96 -14.45 -21.95
CA ILE A 563 -16.60 -14.35 -20.64
C ILE A 563 -16.47 -15.70 -19.95
N LEU A 564 -15.93 -15.68 -18.74
CA LEU A 564 -15.84 -16.84 -17.85
C LEU A 564 -16.87 -16.71 -16.73
N ASP A 565 -17.53 -17.81 -16.39
CA ASP A 565 -18.27 -17.96 -15.15
C ASP A 565 -17.30 -18.41 -14.06
N VAL A 566 -17.21 -17.61 -13.01
CA VAL A 566 -16.32 -17.80 -11.87
C VAL A 566 -17.16 -17.97 -10.63
N ARG A 567 -17.07 -19.12 -9.97
CA ARG A 567 -17.77 -19.40 -8.71
C ARG A 567 -16.80 -19.46 -7.56
N SER A 568 -17.06 -18.73 -6.50
CA SER A 568 -16.19 -18.66 -5.35
C SER A 568 -16.96 -18.49 -4.04
N GLY A 569 -16.28 -18.72 -2.92
CA GLY A 569 -16.78 -18.45 -1.57
C GLY A 569 -16.56 -16.99 -1.14
N ASN A 570 -15.88 -16.79 -0.01
CA ASN A 570 -15.71 -15.46 0.61
C ASN A 570 -14.77 -14.52 -0.15
N ALA A 571 -13.84 -15.06 -0.94
CA ALA A 571 -12.93 -14.25 -1.75
C ALA A 571 -12.55 -14.96 -3.03
N VAL A 572 -12.24 -14.18 -4.06
CA VAL A 572 -11.87 -14.67 -5.38
C VAL A 572 -10.65 -13.93 -5.92
N GLU A 573 -9.77 -14.66 -6.58
CA GLU A 573 -8.72 -14.12 -7.42
C GLU A 573 -8.65 -14.94 -8.72
N LEU A 574 -8.82 -14.27 -9.85
CA LEU A 574 -8.65 -14.86 -11.18
C LEU A 574 -7.37 -14.35 -11.80
N MET A 575 -6.51 -15.26 -12.19
CA MET A 575 -5.24 -14.96 -12.85
C MET A 575 -5.23 -15.51 -14.28
N VAL A 576 -4.64 -14.75 -15.20
CA VAL A 576 -4.36 -15.16 -16.56
C VAL A 576 -2.88 -14.94 -16.84
N ASP A 577 -2.18 -16.00 -17.24
CA ASP A 577 -0.73 -15.98 -17.50
C ASP A 577 0.08 -15.40 -16.31
N GLY A 578 -0.33 -15.76 -15.09
CA GLY A 578 0.28 -15.30 -13.85
C GLY A 578 -0.06 -13.85 -13.45
N LYS A 579 -0.87 -13.14 -14.22
CA LYS A 579 -1.33 -11.78 -13.88
C LYS A 579 -2.73 -11.83 -13.28
N THR A 580 -2.92 -11.18 -12.15
CA THR A 580 -4.24 -11.05 -11.50
C THR A 580 -5.17 -10.22 -12.38
N MET A 581 -6.28 -10.82 -12.76
CA MET A 581 -7.33 -10.20 -13.56
C MET A 581 -8.43 -9.58 -12.71
N THR A 582 -8.86 -10.27 -11.68
CA THR A 582 -9.77 -9.75 -10.66
C THR A 582 -9.39 -10.33 -9.32
N LYS A 583 -9.50 -9.54 -8.26
CA LYS A 583 -9.26 -9.96 -6.90
C LYS A 583 -10.12 -9.13 -5.95
N HIS A 584 -11.00 -9.77 -5.23
CA HIS A 584 -11.85 -9.11 -4.25
C HIS A 584 -12.33 -10.06 -3.17
N LEU A 585 -12.68 -9.50 -2.02
CA LEU A 585 -13.42 -10.18 -0.96
C LEU A 585 -14.92 -10.00 -1.17
N ASN A 586 -15.68 -11.02 -0.79
CA ASN A 586 -17.10 -10.88 -0.54
C ASN A 586 -17.31 -10.55 0.95
N PRO A 587 -17.60 -9.30 1.32
CA PRO A 587 -17.72 -8.89 2.71
C PRO A 587 -18.96 -9.44 3.42
N TYR A 588 -19.95 -9.95 2.67
CA TYR A 588 -21.26 -10.31 3.20
C TYR A 588 -21.41 -11.79 3.56
N ARG A 589 -20.31 -12.55 3.71
CA ARG A 589 -20.33 -13.96 4.13
C ARG A 589 -21.24 -14.86 3.27
N THR A 590 -21.36 -14.60 1.99
CA THR A 590 -22.06 -15.51 1.09
C THR A 590 -21.12 -16.63 0.69
N THR A 591 -21.51 -17.86 0.99
CA THR A 591 -20.72 -19.07 0.71
C THR A 591 -20.65 -19.43 -0.77
N ASP A 592 -21.47 -18.80 -1.60
CA ASP A 592 -21.64 -19.17 -3.00
C ASP A 592 -21.97 -17.93 -3.84
N ARG A 593 -21.00 -17.50 -4.61
CA ARG A 593 -21.18 -16.44 -5.58
C ARG A 593 -20.63 -16.89 -6.94
N THR A 594 -21.47 -16.82 -7.95
CA THR A 594 -21.05 -16.92 -9.34
C THR A 594 -21.04 -15.52 -9.95
N GLU A 595 -19.95 -15.17 -10.59
CA GLU A 595 -19.80 -13.90 -11.30
C GLU A 595 -19.25 -14.13 -12.70
N LYS A 596 -19.60 -13.25 -13.62
CA LYS A 596 -19.03 -13.25 -14.97
C LYS A 596 -17.78 -12.37 -15.00
N VAL A 597 -16.69 -12.86 -15.60
CA VAL A 597 -15.46 -12.09 -15.78
C VAL A 597 -15.15 -12.01 -17.27
N MET A 598 -15.15 -10.81 -17.83
CA MET A 598 -14.82 -10.56 -19.21
C MET A 598 -13.29 -10.40 -19.36
N LEU A 599 -12.69 -11.22 -20.22
CA LEU A 599 -11.27 -11.22 -20.52
C LEU A 599 -11.01 -10.78 -21.96
N ASP A 600 -9.98 -9.99 -22.18
CA ASP A 600 -9.40 -9.75 -23.51
C ASP A 600 -8.17 -10.62 -23.66
N LEU A 601 -8.25 -11.61 -24.53
CA LEU A 601 -7.17 -12.56 -24.78
C LEU A 601 -6.52 -12.28 -26.13
N SER A 602 -5.19 -12.24 -26.16
CA SER A 602 -4.40 -12.22 -27.40
C SER A 602 -4.48 -13.58 -28.09
N LYS A 603 -4.07 -13.66 -29.35
CA LYS A 603 -3.94 -14.96 -30.03
C LYS A 603 -2.95 -15.86 -29.29
N GLY A 604 -3.33 -17.09 -28.99
CA GLY A 604 -2.46 -18.09 -28.38
C GLY A 604 -3.13 -18.91 -27.28
N LYS A 605 -2.30 -19.61 -26.52
CA LYS A 605 -2.68 -20.36 -25.34
C LYS A 605 -2.49 -19.50 -24.10
N HIS A 606 -3.50 -19.42 -23.25
CA HIS A 606 -3.47 -18.68 -21.99
C HIS A 606 -3.71 -19.63 -20.83
N GLN A 607 -2.93 -19.50 -19.77
CA GLN A 607 -3.14 -20.20 -18.51
C GLN A 607 -4.17 -19.44 -17.68
N ILE A 608 -5.22 -20.11 -17.23
CA ILE A 608 -6.25 -19.55 -16.34
C ILE A 608 -6.13 -20.23 -14.99
N VAL A 609 -6.03 -19.42 -13.93
CA VAL A 609 -5.99 -19.91 -12.55
C VAL A 609 -6.99 -19.13 -11.73
N LEU A 610 -7.93 -19.84 -11.14
CA LEU A 610 -8.91 -19.31 -10.19
C LEU A 610 -8.51 -19.71 -8.77
N ARG A 611 -8.49 -18.75 -7.86
CA ARG A 611 -8.34 -18.94 -6.43
C ARG A 611 -9.65 -18.59 -5.74
N SER A 612 -10.16 -19.50 -4.91
CA SER A 612 -11.25 -19.25 -3.97
C SER A 612 -10.71 -19.35 -2.55
N TYR A 613 -11.12 -18.44 -1.69
CA TYR A 613 -10.72 -18.43 -0.30
C TYR A 613 -11.92 -18.61 0.62
N ASN A 614 -11.80 -19.54 1.56
CA ASN A 614 -12.76 -19.70 2.63
C ASN A 614 -12.24 -19.04 3.90
N ARG A 615 -13.00 -18.08 4.41
CA ARG A 615 -12.62 -17.31 5.59
C ARG A 615 -13.20 -17.85 6.89
N PHE A 616 -14.50 -18.11 6.92
CA PHE A 616 -15.19 -18.44 8.16
C PHE A 616 -16.22 -19.56 8.05
N GLU A 617 -16.49 -20.04 6.83
CA GLU A 617 -17.56 -20.99 6.61
C GLU A 617 -17.10 -22.43 6.78
N ASP A 618 -18.02 -23.33 7.13
CA ASP A 618 -17.75 -24.77 7.22
C ASP A 618 -17.69 -25.45 5.85
N SER A 619 -18.06 -24.72 4.79
CA SER A 619 -18.00 -25.20 3.41
C SER A 619 -17.34 -24.18 2.48
N ALA A 620 -16.75 -24.67 1.42
CA ALA A 620 -16.18 -23.84 0.35
C ALA A 620 -16.72 -24.26 -1.01
N CYS A 621 -16.75 -23.31 -1.95
CA CYS A 621 -17.04 -23.58 -3.34
C CYS A 621 -15.97 -22.97 -4.26
N ILE A 622 -15.75 -23.60 -5.40
CA ILE A 622 -14.93 -23.10 -6.49
C ILE A 622 -15.47 -23.62 -7.80
N GLY A 623 -15.51 -22.79 -8.84
CA GLY A 623 -15.96 -23.18 -10.17
C GLY A 623 -15.41 -22.27 -11.25
N LEU A 624 -15.05 -22.85 -12.37
CA LEU A 624 -14.52 -22.15 -13.54
C LEU A 624 -15.11 -22.78 -14.80
N ALA A 625 -15.78 -21.98 -15.59
CA ALA A 625 -16.34 -22.41 -16.87
C ALA A 625 -16.32 -21.27 -17.88
N VAL A 626 -16.37 -21.59 -19.17
CA VAL A 626 -16.73 -20.60 -20.20
C VAL A 626 -18.21 -20.36 -20.06
N ALA A 627 -18.63 -19.10 -19.92
CA ALA A 627 -20.04 -18.76 -19.78
C ALA A 627 -20.82 -19.19 -21.02
N ASP A 628 -22.02 -19.77 -20.81
CA ASP A 628 -22.89 -20.19 -21.90
C ASP A 628 -23.30 -19.01 -22.78
N ASP A 629 -23.55 -17.86 -22.17
CA ASP A 629 -23.90 -16.61 -22.83
C ASP A 629 -22.66 -15.74 -23.09
N GLN A 630 -22.04 -15.92 -24.27
CA GLN A 630 -20.94 -15.08 -24.74
C GLN A 630 -21.50 -13.81 -25.39
N LYS A 631 -22.05 -12.89 -24.60
CA LYS A 631 -22.63 -11.62 -25.07
C LYS A 631 -22.23 -10.45 -24.19
N VAL A 632 -22.11 -9.29 -24.80
CA VAL A 632 -21.85 -8.01 -24.12
C VAL A 632 -22.90 -6.99 -24.56
N TYR A 633 -23.09 -6.00 -23.74
CA TYR A 633 -23.95 -4.86 -24.01
C TYR A 633 -23.11 -3.62 -24.32
N LYS A 634 -23.62 -2.76 -25.18
CA LYS A 634 -22.98 -1.50 -25.51
C LYS A 634 -23.90 -0.31 -25.30
N MET A 635 -23.34 0.73 -24.75
CA MET A 635 -24.01 2.01 -24.54
C MET A 635 -23.11 3.16 -25.00
N LYS A 636 -23.67 4.18 -25.61
CA LYS A 636 -22.96 5.39 -26.00
C LYS A 636 -23.40 6.57 -25.15
N VAL A 637 -22.46 7.15 -24.41
CA VAL A 637 -22.68 8.33 -23.59
C VAL A 637 -22.14 9.54 -24.34
N THR A 638 -23.01 10.49 -24.69
CA THR A 638 -22.60 11.74 -25.33
C THR A 638 -22.09 12.70 -24.25
N LEU A 639 -20.91 13.27 -24.47
CA LEU A 639 -20.32 14.24 -23.56
C LEU A 639 -20.99 15.62 -23.70
N PRO A 640 -21.08 16.41 -22.62
CA PRO A 640 -21.66 17.74 -22.62
C PRO A 640 -21.04 18.70 -23.65
N HIS A 641 -19.73 18.63 -23.80
CA HIS A 641 -19.01 19.34 -24.85
C HIS A 641 -17.90 18.48 -25.45
N ARG A 642 -17.33 18.94 -26.56
CA ARG A 642 -16.27 18.23 -27.27
C ARG A 642 -14.93 18.52 -26.62
N LEU A 643 -14.15 17.45 -26.34
CA LEU A 643 -12.76 17.55 -25.91
C LEU A 643 -11.86 17.62 -27.13
N ASN A 644 -10.87 18.49 -27.07
CA ASN A 644 -9.83 18.68 -28.09
C ASN A 644 -8.51 18.02 -27.65
N ASP A 645 -7.50 18.06 -28.51
CA ASP A 645 -6.23 17.36 -28.45
C ASP A 645 -5.38 17.69 -27.18
N GLU A 646 -5.78 17.19 -26.03
CA GLU A 646 -5.09 17.35 -24.74
C GLU A 646 -5.08 16.03 -23.98
N ASP A 647 -4.20 15.93 -23.00
CA ASP A 647 -4.22 14.83 -22.05
C ASP A 647 -5.49 14.91 -21.19
N VAL A 648 -6.20 13.82 -21.15
CA VAL A 648 -7.50 13.75 -20.46
C VAL A 648 -7.48 12.66 -19.39
N LYS A 649 -7.89 13.02 -18.20
CA LYS A 649 -8.20 12.06 -17.15
C LYS A 649 -9.61 11.54 -17.35
N VAL A 650 -9.74 10.20 -17.46
CA VAL A 650 -11.03 9.50 -17.51
C VAL A 650 -11.20 8.70 -16.21
N SER A 651 -12.36 8.72 -15.61
CA SER A 651 -12.64 7.85 -14.46
C SER A 651 -14.06 7.32 -14.46
N ILE A 652 -14.24 6.14 -13.83
CA ILE A 652 -15.54 5.59 -13.50
C ILE A 652 -15.61 5.23 -12.03
N VAL A 653 -16.70 5.59 -11.38
CA VAL A 653 -17.02 5.20 -10.01
C VAL A 653 -18.47 4.77 -9.91
N PRO A 654 -18.82 3.73 -9.14
CA PRO A 654 -20.21 3.35 -8.93
C PRO A 654 -20.90 4.34 -7.97
N LEU A 655 -22.15 4.64 -8.24
CA LEU A 655 -23.04 5.46 -7.41
C LEU A 655 -24.00 4.62 -6.56
N ASP A 656 -24.07 3.33 -6.80
CA ASP A 656 -25.02 2.37 -6.23
C ASP A 656 -24.36 1.43 -5.21
N LYS A 657 -23.21 1.76 -4.68
CA LYS A 657 -22.55 0.94 -3.67
C LYS A 657 -23.35 0.86 -2.38
N PRO A 658 -23.50 -0.34 -1.81
CA PRO A 658 -24.14 -0.50 -0.51
C PRO A 658 -23.28 0.04 0.65
N SER A 659 -21.99 0.18 0.46
CA SER A 659 -21.02 0.72 1.43
C SER A 659 -19.84 1.34 0.68
N PRO A 660 -19.23 2.41 1.21
CA PRO A 660 -18.00 2.97 0.65
C PRO A 660 -16.84 1.95 0.60
N HIS A 661 -16.88 0.92 1.46
CA HIS A 661 -15.83 -0.11 1.56
C HIS A 661 -16.09 -1.35 0.70
N THR A 662 -17.15 -1.36 -0.11
CA THR A 662 -17.44 -2.46 -1.03
C THR A 662 -16.66 -2.28 -2.32
N ASP A 663 -16.12 -3.38 -2.86
CA ASP A 663 -15.52 -3.38 -4.20
C ASP A 663 -16.50 -2.79 -5.22
N CYS A 664 -15.98 -2.02 -6.17
CA CYS A 664 -16.82 -1.35 -7.15
C CYS A 664 -17.50 -2.34 -8.11
N GLY A 665 -16.93 -3.52 -8.29
CA GLY A 665 -17.45 -4.54 -9.18
C GLY A 665 -17.49 -4.14 -10.67
N LEU A 666 -16.81 -3.05 -11.06
CA LEU A 666 -16.85 -2.53 -12.44
C LEU A 666 -15.79 -3.14 -13.36
N HIS A 667 -15.22 -4.29 -12.99
CA HIS A 667 -14.19 -4.96 -13.79
C HIS A 667 -14.69 -5.46 -15.16
N ASN A 668 -15.99 -5.58 -15.34
CA ASN A 668 -16.61 -5.92 -16.63
C ASN A 668 -17.05 -4.71 -17.47
N VAL A 669 -16.69 -3.48 -17.03
CA VAL A 669 -17.02 -2.26 -17.77
C VAL A 669 -15.78 -1.73 -18.48
N ASN A 670 -15.78 -1.80 -19.80
CA ASN A 670 -14.75 -1.25 -20.66
C ASN A 670 -15.24 0.04 -21.34
N LEU A 671 -14.33 0.99 -21.53
CA LEU A 671 -14.65 2.27 -22.14
C LEU A 671 -13.87 2.48 -23.44
N ARG A 672 -14.45 3.14 -24.40
CA ARG A 672 -13.79 3.59 -25.60
C ARG A 672 -14.18 5.03 -25.88
N LEU A 673 -13.19 5.89 -25.98
CA LEU A 673 -13.40 7.28 -26.40
C LEU A 673 -13.71 7.30 -27.90
N VAL A 674 -14.80 7.94 -28.29
CA VAL A 674 -15.24 7.90 -29.69
C VAL A 674 -15.43 9.31 -30.26
N ARG A 675 -15.13 9.41 -31.56
CA ARG A 675 -15.51 10.57 -32.37
C ARG A 675 -17.02 10.59 -32.55
N ARG A 676 -17.53 11.66 -33.08
CA ARG A 676 -18.93 11.80 -33.42
C ARG A 676 -19.38 10.75 -34.44
#